data_0ad95185596a48fa580959f2be2416f3
#
_entry.id   0ad95185596a48fa580959f2be2416f3
#
_cell.length_a   1.000
_cell.length_b   1.000
_cell.length_c   1.000
_cell.angle_alpha   90.00
_cell.angle_beta   90.00
_cell.angle_gamma   90.00
#
_symmetry.space_group_name_H-M   'P 1'
#
loop_
_entity.id
_entity.type
_entity.pdbx_description
1 polymer ?
#
loop_
_entity_poly.entity_id
_entity_poly.type
_entity_poly.pdbx_seq_one_letter_code
_entity_poly.pdbx_strand_id
1 'polypeptide(L)'
;MSRISDSMVRVGAGQSFATDPKNEWLKPGPRKVTRLAGPMLWNAAHNRWKLPGVKKWLRLLRQFREVAMVLVHVWGGQPGRGPEVTTLRHCDSWQLIRNMFVLDGQVLLVTDRDKVKAMRDNGRKVARFLPPRIGKMMVAYVAWLLPFERMLRRRCTLPEPPEDMLEFMWRDGYSARLWETERLSSALARIMQAGTGVRITVARYRPIAIEMGRRIRGLVMAQVEARVEDGGDDDDDVDADPITGEPVYCGGSWHIVWDLQATHGTKVARQHYAVQIGYPGQLNPEMIATFREVSRLWHQFLEHDAGAVAGARKRKNKEALGHAAVKRFRLAAMTVEAQPPRDPEQERMVGLRKLLGPNATWRSPKQEESMKTNMELLDGQSAINVLPTGAGKSILFMLPAVLADGGTSIVVVPFVSLVDDLLTRARAMGVDCIQFKTSLSCGREGMPRAPRLVIVSADVVSNAEMIAYTDGLLAAGLLRRIFIDECHTAITDVSYRRKLGELKGLHRYGCPVIMLTATMPVMLENWFRQAMLAEAATMVRDRTTKLNCRYRVEQIKPGRDTVALHVAGLVQQYNARMAGNEKGVVYCRSKAQCESLAERIGCTFHHSGMPDERRRDVRDAWAAGRGHRWIIATSGLGTGIDIAGIVAVIHAEQPYGLVDFVQQTGRGARRADEVVESTIVHDGRPPRENEHQDWVGMCNEAEMRAFVSTSGCRRAVLGAFMDGVGGEVCGHIPGAIPCDRCSAAWEEAEREQPAADRGGAVWQASNRDEGRRRRTL
;
A
#
# COMPACT_ATOMS: atom_id res chain seq x y z
N MET A 1 23.22 -3.51 -36.78
CA MET A 1 22.67 -4.32 -35.69
C MET A 1 22.94 -5.81 -35.93
N SER A 2 22.62 -6.37 -37.09
CA SER A 2 22.86 -7.79 -37.45
C SER A 2 24.31 -8.27 -37.34
N ARG A 3 25.30 -7.35 -37.37
CA ARG A 3 26.72 -7.65 -37.21
C ARG A 3 27.18 -7.75 -35.75
N ILE A 4 26.31 -7.42 -34.79
CA ILE A 4 26.67 -7.48 -33.38
C ILE A 4 26.56 -8.92 -32.92
N SER A 5 27.66 -9.47 -32.42
CA SER A 5 27.70 -10.74 -31.72
C SER A 5 27.43 -10.51 -30.24
N ASP A 6 26.51 -11.23 -29.66
CA ASP A 6 26.24 -11.18 -28.23
C ASP A 6 25.92 -12.58 -27.69
N SER A 7 26.21 -12.80 -26.43
CA SER A 7 25.93 -14.04 -25.73
C SER A 7 24.93 -13.78 -24.61
N MET A 8 23.92 -14.61 -24.53
CA MET A 8 22.94 -14.54 -23.46
C MET A 8 23.40 -15.25 -22.16
N VAL A 9 24.60 -15.80 -22.17
CA VAL A 9 25.24 -16.40 -21.00
C VAL A 9 26.11 -15.35 -20.31
N ARG A 10 26.20 -15.42 -18.99
CA ARG A 10 27.11 -14.57 -18.21
C ARG A 10 28.54 -14.87 -18.55
N VAL A 11 29.31 -13.84 -18.94
CA VAL A 11 30.73 -13.99 -19.31
C VAL A 11 31.65 -13.56 -18.16
N GLY A 12 31.31 -12.47 -17.47
CA GLY A 12 32.09 -11.94 -16.36
C GLY A 12 31.74 -10.50 -16.03
N ALA A 13 32.14 -10.02 -14.87
CA ALA A 13 31.83 -8.65 -14.44
C ALA A 13 32.34 -7.63 -15.47
N GLY A 14 31.48 -6.64 -15.79
CA GLY A 14 31.75 -5.60 -16.78
C GLY A 14 31.62 -6.04 -18.24
N GLN A 15 31.36 -7.31 -18.53
CA GLN A 15 31.23 -7.83 -19.89
C GLN A 15 29.85 -7.62 -20.48
N SER A 16 29.81 -7.35 -21.79
CA SER A 16 28.59 -7.20 -22.58
C SER A 16 28.95 -7.26 -24.08
N PHE A 17 27.94 -7.17 -24.97
CA PHE A 17 28.22 -7.02 -26.40
C PHE A 17 29.15 -5.85 -26.73
N ALA A 18 29.19 -4.79 -25.93
CA ALA A 18 30.04 -3.63 -26.16
C ALA A 18 31.53 -3.90 -25.85
N THR A 19 31.83 -4.91 -25.04
CA THR A 19 33.18 -5.33 -24.67
C THR A 19 33.65 -6.59 -25.39
N ASP A 20 32.75 -7.31 -26.07
CA ASP A 20 33.04 -8.54 -26.80
C ASP A 20 34.09 -8.25 -27.92
N PRO A 21 35.21 -9.01 -27.96
CA PRO A 21 36.21 -8.86 -29.02
C PRO A 21 35.65 -8.99 -30.44
N LYS A 22 34.60 -9.80 -30.65
CA LYS A 22 33.94 -9.95 -31.95
C LYS A 22 33.28 -8.63 -32.43
N ASN A 23 33.04 -7.70 -31.52
CA ASN A 23 32.42 -6.39 -31.80
C ASN A 23 33.46 -5.24 -31.75
N GLU A 24 34.72 -5.51 -31.96
CA GLU A 24 35.81 -4.50 -31.93
C GLU A 24 35.54 -3.30 -32.83
N TRP A 25 34.78 -3.47 -33.91
CA TRP A 25 34.34 -2.44 -34.79
C TRP A 25 33.43 -1.36 -34.13
N LEU A 26 32.90 -1.60 -32.95
CA LEU A 26 32.16 -0.62 -32.12
C LEU A 26 33.12 0.34 -31.38
N LYS A 27 34.35 -0.09 -31.07
CA LYS A 27 35.36 0.67 -30.30
C LYS A 27 35.69 2.06 -30.85
N PRO A 28 35.67 2.32 -32.18
CA PRO A 28 35.85 3.69 -32.71
C PRO A 28 34.73 4.67 -32.42
N GLY A 29 33.59 4.22 -31.88
CA GLY A 29 32.42 5.05 -31.60
C GLY A 29 32.69 6.26 -30.69
N PRO A 30 33.37 6.13 -29.54
CA PRO A 30 33.73 7.28 -28.72
C PRO A 30 34.60 8.30 -29.46
N ARG A 31 35.52 7.85 -30.33
CA ARG A 31 36.32 8.77 -31.20
C ARG A 31 35.44 9.52 -32.20
N LYS A 32 34.41 8.87 -32.76
CA LYS A 32 33.42 9.53 -33.62
C LYS A 32 32.64 10.59 -32.84
N VAL A 33 32.19 10.27 -31.62
CA VAL A 33 31.52 11.24 -30.72
C VAL A 33 32.46 12.41 -30.40
N THR A 34 33.73 12.15 -30.10
CA THR A 34 34.74 13.20 -29.87
C THR A 34 34.86 14.14 -31.07
N ARG A 35 34.91 13.60 -32.31
CA ARG A 35 34.99 14.40 -33.52
C ARG A 35 33.77 15.28 -33.77
N LEU A 36 32.58 14.75 -33.50
CA LEU A 36 31.31 15.48 -33.68
C LEU A 36 31.09 16.54 -32.58
N ALA A 37 31.41 16.21 -31.34
CA ALA A 37 31.25 17.09 -30.19
C ALA A 37 32.46 18.01 -29.95
N GLY A 38 33.60 17.72 -30.56
CA GLY A 38 34.89 18.42 -30.35
C GLY A 38 34.79 19.94 -30.45
N PRO A 39 34.19 20.54 -31.50
CA PRO A 39 34.08 22.00 -31.60
C PRO A 39 33.38 22.65 -30.40
N MET A 40 32.42 21.93 -29.76
CA MET A 40 31.70 22.43 -28.59
C MET A 40 32.47 22.20 -27.29
N LEU A 41 33.25 21.14 -27.21
CA LEU A 41 33.85 20.64 -25.98
C LEU A 41 35.33 20.97 -25.83
N TRP A 42 36.05 21.17 -26.93
CA TRP A 42 37.48 21.37 -26.97
C TRP A 42 37.87 22.77 -27.41
N ASN A 43 38.82 23.37 -26.71
CA ASN A 43 39.44 24.63 -27.12
C ASN A 43 40.83 24.33 -27.72
N ALA A 44 40.93 24.34 -29.06
CA ALA A 44 42.15 23.99 -29.75
C ALA A 44 43.26 25.03 -29.50
N ALA A 45 42.93 26.32 -29.37
CA ALA A 45 43.90 27.39 -29.14
C ALA A 45 44.59 27.26 -27.76
N HIS A 46 43.93 26.70 -26.77
CA HIS A 46 44.47 26.54 -25.41
C HIS A 46 44.70 25.08 -25.04
N ASN A 47 44.57 24.16 -25.98
CA ASN A 47 44.75 22.71 -25.79
C ASN A 47 44.03 22.15 -24.53
N ARG A 48 42.79 22.57 -24.27
CA ARG A 48 42.03 22.21 -23.06
C ARG A 48 40.54 22.04 -23.30
N TRP A 49 39.91 21.28 -22.41
CA TRP A 49 38.45 21.11 -22.43
C TRP A 49 37.74 22.39 -22.01
N LYS A 50 36.67 22.75 -22.73
CA LYS A 50 35.74 23.83 -22.38
C LYS A 50 34.81 23.34 -21.30
N LEU A 51 35.14 23.54 -20.03
CA LEU A 51 34.40 23.01 -18.88
C LEU A 51 32.89 23.36 -18.89
N PRO A 52 32.46 24.58 -19.25
CA PRO A 52 31.04 24.91 -19.43
C PRO A 52 30.37 24.08 -20.52
N GLY A 53 31.03 23.84 -21.65
CA GLY A 53 30.57 22.96 -22.73
C GLY A 53 30.42 21.52 -22.27
N VAL A 54 31.42 20.99 -21.56
CA VAL A 54 31.38 19.64 -20.98
C VAL A 54 30.22 19.51 -20.00
N LYS A 55 30.02 20.44 -19.09
CA LYS A 55 28.88 20.44 -18.15
C LYS A 55 27.54 20.52 -18.88
N LYS A 56 27.43 21.32 -19.96
CA LYS A 56 26.24 21.37 -20.81
C LYS A 56 25.97 20.02 -21.48
N TRP A 57 27.01 19.38 -22.06
CA TRP A 57 26.90 18.08 -22.68
C TRP A 57 26.45 16.99 -21.70
N LEU A 58 27.02 16.95 -20.49
CA LEU A 58 26.65 16.00 -19.45
C LEU A 58 25.18 16.19 -19.01
N ARG A 59 24.70 17.44 -18.98
CA ARG A 59 23.28 17.75 -18.70
C ARG A 59 22.37 17.23 -19.82
N LEU A 60 22.77 17.42 -21.09
CA LEU A 60 22.03 16.88 -22.24
C LEU A 60 22.01 15.34 -22.23
N LEU A 61 23.13 14.69 -21.85
CA LEU A 61 23.18 13.23 -21.70
C LEU A 61 22.24 12.74 -20.60
N ARG A 62 22.12 13.48 -19.49
CA ARG A 62 21.14 13.17 -18.45
C ARG A 62 19.70 13.27 -18.95
N GLN A 63 19.37 14.31 -19.71
CA GLN A 63 18.05 14.44 -20.35
C GLN A 63 17.79 13.33 -21.36
N PHE A 64 18.80 12.98 -22.17
CA PHE A 64 18.73 11.85 -23.08
C PHE A 64 18.40 10.54 -22.35
N ARG A 65 19.04 10.27 -21.21
CA ARG A 65 18.74 9.08 -20.38
C ARG A 65 17.29 9.06 -19.91
N GLU A 66 16.74 10.20 -19.49
CA GLU A 66 15.33 10.29 -19.07
C GLU A 66 14.39 9.94 -20.22
N VAL A 67 14.63 10.50 -21.41
CA VAL A 67 13.84 10.21 -22.60
C VAL A 67 14.02 8.76 -23.04
N ALA A 68 15.25 8.24 -23.06
CA ALA A 68 15.55 6.86 -23.44
C ALA A 68 14.89 5.85 -22.50
N MET A 69 14.87 6.12 -21.18
CA MET A 69 14.20 5.29 -20.19
C MET A 69 12.68 5.24 -20.44
N VAL A 70 12.06 6.38 -20.77
CA VAL A 70 10.64 6.44 -21.14
C VAL A 70 10.38 5.68 -22.45
N LEU A 71 11.23 5.85 -23.47
CA LEU A 71 11.10 5.13 -24.74
C LEU A 71 11.20 3.61 -24.53
N VAL A 72 12.13 3.15 -23.72
CA VAL A 72 12.25 1.73 -23.34
C VAL A 72 11.00 1.24 -22.64
N HIS A 73 10.44 2.03 -21.72
CA HIS A 73 9.23 1.68 -20.99
C HIS A 73 7.98 1.61 -21.87
N VAL A 74 7.84 2.53 -22.84
CA VAL A 74 6.66 2.60 -23.71
C VAL A 74 6.74 1.61 -24.87
N TRP A 75 7.92 1.48 -25.49
CA TRP A 75 8.13 0.72 -26.72
C TRP A 75 8.68 -0.69 -26.50
N GLY A 76 9.00 -1.08 -25.27
CA GLY A 76 9.51 -2.42 -24.97
C GLY A 76 8.46 -3.54 -24.98
N GLY A 77 7.23 -3.27 -25.41
CA GLY A 77 6.09 -4.17 -25.28
C GLY A 77 5.20 -3.77 -24.11
N GLN A 78 4.57 -4.74 -23.46
CA GLN A 78 3.81 -4.47 -22.22
C GLN A 78 4.73 -3.79 -21.19
N PRO A 79 4.27 -2.69 -20.55
CA PRO A 79 5.12 -1.91 -19.67
C PRO A 79 5.51 -2.70 -18.42
N GLY A 80 6.82 -2.84 -18.22
CA GLY A 80 7.40 -3.39 -16.99
C GLY A 80 7.03 -2.55 -15.77
N ARG A 81 7.28 -3.07 -14.58
CA ARG A 81 7.16 -2.28 -13.34
C ARG A 81 8.27 -1.24 -13.28
N GLY A 82 8.02 -0.15 -12.55
CA GLY A 82 9.01 0.90 -12.38
C GLY A 82 10.39 0.37 -11.99
N PRO A 83 10.54 -0.43 -10.91
CA PRO A 83 11.81 -1.01 -10.51
C PRO A 83 12.45 -1.89 -11.59
N GLU A 84 11.68 -2.68 -12.35
CA GLU A 84 12.20 -3.52 -13.44
C GLU A 84 12.87 -2.66 -14.54
N VAL A 85 12.36 -1.46 -14.79
CA VAL A 85 12.91 -0.55 -15.79
C VAL A 85 14.08 0.26 -15.24
N THR A 86 13.97 0.74 -14.00
CA THR A 86 14.98 1.64 -13.41
C THR A 86 16.27 0.93 -13.01
N THR A 87 16.23 -0.39 -12.80
CA THR A 87 17.39 -1.21 -12.41
C THR A 87 18.02 -1.98 -13.58
N LEU A 88 17.68 -1.65 -14.84
CA LEU A 88 18.28 -2.31 -16.02
C LEU A 88 19.81 -2.15 -16.06
N ARG A 89 20.51 -3.27 -16.30
CA ARG A 89 21.96 -3.34 -16.45
C ARG A 89 22.36 -3.58 -17.91
N HIS A 90 23.43 -2.93 -18.33
CA HIS A 90 23.97 -3.08 -19.69
C HIS A 90 25.19 -4.02 -19.75
N CYS A 91 25.79 -4.37 -18.63
CA CYS A 91 26.86 -5.35 -18.52
C CYS A 91 26.65 -6.25 -17.31
N ASP A 92 27.34 -7.41 -17.33
CA ASP A 92 27.27 -8.37 -16.24
C ASP A 92 27.89 -7.79 -14.95
N SER A 93 27.28 -8.07 -13.80
CA SER A 93 27.87 -7.81 -12.49
C SER A 93 28.67 -9.01 -11.97
N TRP A 94 29.23 -8.89 -10.78
CA TRP A 94 29.91 -10.01 -10.11
C TRP A 94 28.97 -11.20 -9.87
N GLN A 95 27.70 -10.96 -9.61
CA GLN A 95 26.72 -11.99 -9.27
C GLN A 95 25.62 -12.19 -10.32
N LEU A 96 25.25 -11.14 -11.03
CA LEU A 96 24.08 -11.14 -11.89
C LEU A 96 24.44 -10.92 -13.35
N ILE A 97 23.71 -11.60 -14.22
CA ILE A 97 23.75 -11.34 -15.66
C ILE A 97 23.04 -10.01 -15.97
N ARG A 98 23.49 -9.32 -17.02
CA ARG A 98 22.87 -8.09 -17.52
C ARG A 98 21.44 -8.29 -18.00
N ASN A 99 20.74 -7.19 -18.19
CA ASN A 99 19.37 -7.20 -18.70
C ASN A 99 19.28 -6.92 -20.22
N MET A 100 20.29 -6.23 -20.79
CA MET A 100 20.28 -5.81 -22.20
C MET A 100 21.17 -6.74 -23.04
N PHE A 101 20.56 -7.30 -24.09
CA PHE A 101 21.22 -8.19 -25.06
C PHE A 101 20.93 -7.71 -26.49
N VAL A 102 21.71 -8.21 -27.46
CA VAL A 102 21.45 -8.05 -28.89
C VAL A 102 21.28 -9.43 -29.52
N LEU A 103 20.07 -9.77 -29.91
CA LEU A 103 19.73 -11.07 -30.50
C LEU A 103 19.17 -10.85 -31.91
N ASP A 104 19.76 -11.49 -32.91
CA ASP A 104 19.37 -11.40 -34.34
C ASP A 104 19.21 -9.95 -34.84
N GLY A 105 20.10 -9.07 -34.40
CA GLY A 105 20.09 -7.68 -34.78
C GLY A 105 19.04 -6.79 -34.10
N GLN A 106 18.34 -7.30 -33.10
CA GLN A 106 17.41 -6.53 -32.27
C GLN A 106 17.92 -6.45 -30.83
N VAL A 107 17.59 -5.35 -30.15
CA VAL A 107 17.83 -5.24 -28.71
C VAL A 107 16.74 -5.97 -27.97
N LEU A 108 17.13 -6.89 -27.13
CA LEU A 108 16.33 -7.67 -26.22
C LEU A 108 16.60 -7.22 -24.78
N LEU A 109 15.57 -6.95 -24.03
CA LEU A 109 15.62 -6.69 -22.60
C LEU A 109 15.00 -7.87 -21.84
N VAL A 110 15.77 -8.46 -20.94
CA VAL A 110 15.33 -9.57 -20.08
C VAL A 110 15.26 -9.06 -18.65
N THR A 111 14.09 -9.14 -18.05
CA THR A 111 13.86 -8.74 -16.66
C THR A 111 13.37 -9.91 -15.83
N ASP A 112 13.71 -9.94 -14.56
CA ASP A 112 13.21 -10.92 -13.61
C ASP A 112 11.87 -10.48 -13.07
N ARG A 113 10.92 -11.40 -13.12
CA ARG A 113 9.64 -11.22 -12.46
C ARG A 113 9.77 -11.70 -11.02
N ASP A 114 10.19 -10.83 -10.12
CA ASP A 114 10.31 -11.22 -8.73
C ASP A 114 9.44 -10.36 -7.80
N LYS A 115 8.34 -10.95 -7.33
CA LYS A 115 7.65 -10.57 -6.09
C LYS A 115 7.87 -11.61 -4.97
N VAL A 116 8.52 -12.73 -5.27
CA VAL A 116 8.61 -13.88 -4.37
C VAL A 116 10.01 -14.51 -4.45
N LYS A 117 11.05 -13.68 -4.35
CA LYS A 117 12.44 -14.16 -4.34
C LYS A 117 12.75 -15.09 -3.17
N ALA A 118 12.02 -14.94 -2.07
CA ALA A 118 12.22 -15.71 -0.85
C ALA A 118 11.58 -17.12 -0.85
N MET A 119 10.77 -17.49 -1.85
CA MET A 119 10.05 -18.78 -1.85
C MET A 119 10.27 -19.69 -3.06
N ARG A 120 11.01 -19.28 -4.09
CA ARG A 120 11.30 -20.11 -5.27
C ARG A 120 12.66 -19.75 -5.86
N ASP A 121 13.54 -20.70 -5.94
CA ASP A 121 14.90 -20.59 -6.52
C ASP A 121 14.95 -20.19 -8.01
N ASN A 122 13.83 -20.03 -8.71
CA ASN A 122 13.77 -19.71 -10.12
C ASN A 122 12.73 -18.62 -10.42
N GLY A 123 13.16 -17.35 -10.43
CA GLY A 123 12.35 -16.21 -10.89
C GLY A 123 11.99 -16.32 -12.39
N ARG A 124 10.72 -16.11 -12.77
CA ARG A 124 10.29 -16.12 -14.18
C ARG A 124 10.90 -14.95 -14.94
N LYS A 125 11.56 -15.23 -16.08
CA LYS A 125 12.13 -14.23 -16.97
C LYS A 125 11.09 -13.69 -17.95
N VAL A 126 11.12 -12.40 -18.22
CA VAL A 126 10.30 -11.73 -19.22
C VAL A 126 11.20 -11.06 -20.23
N ALA A 127 11.01 -11.40 -21.50
CA ALA A 127 11.75 -10.84 -22.62
C ALA A 127 10.93 -9.74 -23.32
N ARG A 128 11.59 -8.63 -23.66
CA ARG A 128 10.99 -7.49 -24.37
C ARG A 128 11.92 -7.05 -25.50
N PHE A 129 11.42 -6.96 -26.72
CA PHE A 129 12.20 -6.49 -27.86
C PHE A 129 11.95 -5.01 -28.11
N LEU A 130 13.01 -4.26 -28.41
CA LEU A 130 12.89 -2.85 -28.79
C LEU A 130 12.75 -2.70 -30.31
N PRO A 131 11.99 -1.68 -30.78
CA PRO A 131 11.97 -1.34 -32.21
C PRO A 131 13.38 -1.05 -32.72
N PRO A 132 13.68 -1.34 -34.01
CA PRO A 132 15.03 -1.20 -34.56
C PRO A 132 15.65 0.19 -34.37
N ARG A 133 14.84 1.26 -34.43
CA ARG A 133 15.31 2.66 -34.25
C ARG A 133 15.75 2.90 -32.81
N ILE A 134 14.95 2.48 -31.83
CA ILE A 134 15.26 2.63 -30.40
C ILE A 134 16.42 1.70 -30.04
N GLY A 135 16.42 0.46 -30.54
CA GLY A 135 17.52 -0.47 -30.33
C GLY A 135 18.87 0.06 -30.79
N LYS A 136 18.94 0.67 -32.00
CA LYS A 136 20.18 1.32 -32.49
C LYS A 136 20.64 2.45 -31.58
N MET A 137 19.70 3.26 -31.09
CA MET A 137 20.00 4.35 -30.14
C MET A 137 20.54 3.80 -28.81
N MET A 138 19.98 2.71 -28.30
CA MET A 138 20.44 2.09 -27.06
C MET A 138 21.83 1.45 -27.20
N VAL A 139 22.12 0.81 -28.34
CA VAL A 139 23.46 0.29 -28.63
C VAL A 139 24.49 1.43 -28.70
N ALA A 140 24.16 2.52 -29.40
CA ALA A 140 25.03 3.70 -29.45
C ALA A 140 25.23 4.34 -28.08
N TYR A 141 24.19 4.37 -27.24
CA TYR A 141 24.29 4.84 -25.88
C TYR A 141 25.28 4.02 -25.06
N VAL A 142 25.14 2.68 -25.05
CA VAL A 142 25.98 1.80 -24.28
C VAL A 142 27.42 1.76 -24.82
N ALA A 143 27.59 1.58 -26.16
CA ALA A 143 28.90 1.38 -26.75
C ALA A 143 29.71 2.67 -26.96
N TRP A 144 29.05 3.84 -27.08
CA TRP A 144 29.70 5.09 -27.45
C TRP A 144 29.56 6.20 -26.42
N LEU A 145 28.33 6.47 -25.94
CA LEU A 145 28.08 7.61 -25.06
C LEU A 145 28.53 7.36 -23.62
N LEU A 146 28.34 6.15 -23.09
CA LEU A 146 28.82 5.81 -21.75
C LEU A 146 30.34 5.86 -21.63
N PRO A 147 31.15 5.23 -22.54
CA PRO A 147 32.60 5.35 -22.51
C PRO A 147 33.09 6.78 -22.72
N PHE A 148 32.40 7.56 -23.59
CA PHE A 148 32.73 8.96 -23.82
C PHE A 148 32.48 9.83 -22.58
N GLU A 149 31.35 9.62 -21.89
CA GLU A 149 31.10 10.29 -20.60
C GLU A 149 32.21 10.02 -19.60
N ARG A 150 32.59 8.76 -19.43
CA ARG A 150 33.66 8.36 -18.50
C ARG A 150 34.99 9.01 -18.85
N MET A 151 35.34 9.05 -20.14
CA MET A 151 36.53 9.75 -20.62
C MET A 151 36.49 11.25 -20.30
N LEU A 152 35.35 11.93 -20.57
CA LEU A 152 35.21 13.37 -20.28
C LEU A 152 35.32 13.65 -18.78
N ARG A 153 34.69 12.84 -17.94
CA ARG A 153 34.77 13.03 -16.49
C ARG A 153 36.21 12.92 -15.99
N ARG A 154 36.93 11.89 -16.41
CA ARG A 154 38.34 11.70 -16.04
C ARG A 154 39.22 12.85 -16.55
N ARG A 155 39.07 13.25 -17.80
CA ARG A 155 39.87 14.31 -18.41
C ARG A 155 39.59 15.71 -17.83
N CYS A 156 38.41 15.90 -17.27
CA CYS A 156 38.01 17.18 -16.69
C CYS A 156 38.01 17.15 -15.14
N THR A 157 38.51 16.10 -14.53
CA THR A 157 38.55 15.92 -13.06
C THR A 157 37.17 16.12 -12.42
N LEU A 158 36.14 15.59 -13.07
CA LEU A 158 34.76 15.64 -12.56
C LEU A 158 34.44 14.35 -11.79
N PRO A 159 33.54 14.42 -10.78
CA PRO A 159 33.15 13.25 -10.01
C PRO A 159 32.67 12.11 -10.91
N GLU A 160 33.15 10.89 -10.65
CA GLU A 160 32.69 9.66 -11.30
C GLU A 160 31.73 8.91 -10.33
N PRO A 161 30.79 8.12 -10.85
CA PRO A 161 29.99 7.24 -10.02
C PRO A 161 30.86 6.09 -9.47
N PRO A 162 30.47 5.50 -8.32
CA PRO A 162 31.10 4.29 -7.80
C PRO A 162 31.11 3.15 -8.84
N GLU A 163 32.05 2.23 -8.71
CA GLU A 163 32.24 1.15 -9.71
C GLU A 163 31.02 0.22 -9.81
N ASP A 164 30.37 -0.09 -8.69
CA ASP A 164 29.15 -0.87 -8.60
C ASP A 164 27.95 -0.23 -9.32
N MET A 165 27.97 1.10 -9.49
CA MET A 165 26.94 1.83 -10.23
C MET A 165 27.20 1.82 -11.74
N LEU A 166 28.38 1.45 -12.22
CA LEU A 166 28.73 1.52 -13.64
C LEU A 166 27.94 0.52 -14.51
N GLU A 167 27.44 -0.55 -13.95
CA GLU A 167 26.65 -1.57 -14.65
C GLU A 167 25.24 -1.11 -15.04
N PHE A 168 24.70 -0.11 -14.34
CA PHE A 168 23.32 0.34 -14.54
C PHE A 168 23.18 1.33 -15.69
N MET A 169 22.09 1.19 -16.45
CA MET A 169 21.77 2.06 -17.58
C MET A 169 21.32 3.47 -17.15
N TRP A 170 20.56 3.54 -16.04
CA TRP A 170 19.90 4.75 -15.58
C TRP A 170 20.49 5.23 -14.27
N ARG A 171 21.40 6.17 -14.35
CA ARG A 171 22.13 6.73 -13.21
C ARG A 171 22.57 8.16 -13.49
N ASP A 172 22.79 8.90 -12.44
CA ASP A 172 23.52 10.15 -12.52
C ASP A 172 25.03 9.86 -12.64
N GLY A 173 25.74 10.67 -13.35
CA GLY A 173 27.16 10.43 -13.61
C GLY A 173 28.08 10.68 -12.43
N TYR A 174 27.55 11.02 -11.24
CA TYR A 174 28.33 11.38 -10.05
C TYR A 174 27.71 10.88 -8.74
N SER A 175 26.54 10.24 -8.79
CA SER A 175 25.79 9.79 -7.62
C SER A 175 25.91 8.30 -7.43
N ALA A 176 26.01 7.85 -6.19
CA ALA A 176 25.88 6.45 -5.79
C ALA A 176 24.42 5.96 -5.79
N ARG A 177 23.45 6.83 -6.14
CA ARG A 177 22.02 6.48 -6.14
C ARG A 177 21.54 6.13 -7.54
N LEU A 178 20.80 5.04 -7.63
CA LEU A 178 20.05 4.66 -8.83
C LEU A 178 18.87 5.62 -9.03
N TRP A 179 18.39 5.68 -10.26
CA TRP A 179 17.14 6.37 -10.55
C TRP A 179 15.97 5.51 -10.07
N GLU A 180 15.07 6.14 -9.36
CA GLU A 180 13.88 5.51 -8.79
C GLU A 180 12.67 5.63 -9.74
N THR A 181 11.60 4.90 -9.40
CA THR A 181 10.36 4.87 -10.19
C THR A 181 9.73 6.26 -10.35
N GLU A 182 9.88 7.13 -9.36
CA GLU A 182 9.40 8.51 -9.36
C GLU A 182 10.01 9.33 -10.48
N ARG A 183 11.27 9.09 -10.80
CA ARG A 183 11.94 9.78 -11.90
C ARG A 183 11.43 9.32 -13.26
N LEU A 184 11.22 8.02 -13.45
CA LEU A 184 10.56 7.48 -14.64
C LEU A 184 9.15 8.05 -14.78
N SER A 185 8.40 8.06 -13.68
CA SER A 185 7.02 8.57 -13.65
C SER A 185 6.93 10.06 -13.99
N SER A 186 7.84 10.86 -13.45
CA SER A 186 7.92 12.30 -13.72
C SER A 186 8.35 12.59 -15.16
N ALA A 187 9.32 11.84 -15.70
CA ALA A 187 9.76 11.96 -17.08
C ALA A 187 8.65 11.58 -18.07
N LEU A 188 7.96 10.45 -17.82
CA LEU A 188 6.81 10.01 -18.62
C LEU A 188 5.69 11.05 -18.58
N ALA A 189 5.32 11.54 -17.39
CA ALA A 189 4.26 12.52 -17.22
C ALA A 189 4.56 13.83 -18.00
N ARG A 190 5.79 14.30 -17.97
CA ARG A 190 6.23 15.49 -18.71
C ARG A 190 6.15 15.28 -20.23
N ILE A 191 6.62 14.13 -20.73
CA ILE A 191 6.61 13.80 -22.15
C ILE A 191 5.17 13.63 -22.65
N MET A 192 4.32 12.93 -21.92
CA MET A 192 2.92 12.74 -22.27
C MET A 192 2.15 14.07 -22.25
N GLN A 193 2.37 14.90 -21.23
CA GLN A 193 1.77 16.24 -21.17
C GLN A 193 2.15 17.08 -22.38
N ALA A 194 3.41 17.05 -22.81
CA ALA A 194 3.88 17.81 -23.97
C ALA A 194 3.32 17.27 -25.30
N GLY A 195 3.13 15.95 -25.43
CA GLY A 195 2.68 15.32 -26.67
C GLY A 195 1.16 15.16 -26.79
N THR A 196 0.46 14.88 -25.69
CA THR A 196 -0.98 14.55 -25.70
C THR A 196 -1.85 15.57 -24.95
N GLY A 197 -1.25 16.54 -24.26
CA GLY A 197 -1.96 17.46 -23.39
C GLY A 197 -2.39 16.84 -22.04
N VAL A 198 -2.13 15.56 -21.82
CA VAL A 198 -2.55 14.83 -20.61
C VAL A 198 -1.34 14.36 -19.81
N ARG A 199 -1.35 14.60 -18.50
CA ARG A 199 -0.30 14.11 -17.60
C ARG A 199 -0.54 12.65 -17.21
N ILE A 200 0.26 11.74 -17.80
CA ILE A 200 0.17 10.29 -17.57
C ILE A 200 1.42 9.81 -16.83
N THR A 201 1.26 9.37 -15.59
CA THR A 201 2.33 8.75 -14.78
C THR A 201 2.47 7.26 -15.11
N VAL A 202 3.55 6.60 -14.64
CA VAL A 202 3.74 5.14 -14.82
C VAL A 202 2.55 4.35 -14.28
N ALA A 203 2.00 4.75 -13.13
CA ALA A 203 0.84 4.09 -12.53
C ALA A 203 -0.42 4.19 -13.42
N ARG A 204 -0.62 5.32 -14.09
CA ARG A 204 -1.74 5.52 -15.03
C ARG A 204 -1.47 4.90 -16.39
N TYR A 205 -0.24 4.91 -16.86
CA TYR A 205 0.13 4.37 -18.17
C TYR A 205 -0.05 2.83 -18.21
N ARG A 206 0.32 2.11 -17.17
CA ARG A 206 0.26 0.65 -17.16
C ARG A 206 -1.14 0.08 -17.42
N PRO A 207 -2.21 0.49 -16.70
CA PRO A 207 -3.57 0.05 -17.02
C PRO A 207 -3.99 0.37 -18.45
N ILE A 208 -3.65 1.58 -18.94
CA ILE A 208 -3.94 1.99 -20.32
C ILE A 208 -3.26 1.06 -21.31
N ALA A 209 -1.97 0.80 -21.15
CA ALA A 209 -1.20 -0.06 -22.03
C ALA A 209 -1.68 -1.53 -21.98
N ILE A 210 -2.12 -2.03 -20.84
CA ILE A 210 -2.74 -3.35 -20.70
C ILE A 210 -4.04 -3.42 -21.50
N GLU A 211 -4.89 -2.40 -21.40
CA GLU A 211 -6.14 -2.34 -22.18
C GLU A 211 -5.90 -2.19 -23.67
N MET A 212 -4.94 -1.36 -24.09
CA MET A 212 -4.50 -1.27 -25.48
C MET A 212 -4.02 -2.63 -25.98
N GLY A 213 -3.25 -3.37 -25.19
CA GLY A 213 -2.81 -4.72 -25.51
C GLY A 213 -3.93 -5.75 -25.66
N ARG A 214 -4.99 -5.64 -24.87
CA ARG A 214 -6.18 -6.48 -25.01
C ARG A 214 -6.90 -6.25 -26.34
N ARG A 215 -6.90 -5.03 -26.84
CA ARG A 215 -7.46 -4.71 -28.17
C ARG A 215 -6.63 -5.32 -29.30
N ILE A 216 -5.30 -5.31 -29.17
CA ILE A 216 -4.41 -6.00 -30.11
C ILE A 216 -4.67 -7.51 -30.09
N ARG A 217 -4.89 -8.07 -28.91
CA ARG A 217 -5.23 -9.49 -28.74
C ARG A 217 -6.48 -9.89 -29.51
N GLY A 218 -7.57 -9.09 -29.47
CA GLY A 218 -8.78 -9.36 -30.24
C GLY A 218 -8.52 -9.41 -31.75
N LEU A 219 -7.65 -8.55 -32.27
CA LEU A 219 -7.22 -8.56 -33.68
C LEU A 219 -6.37 -9.79 -34.02
N VAL A 220 -5.50 -10.24 -33.13
CA VAL A 220 -4.66 -11.43 -33.30
C VAL A 220 -5.50 -12.71 -33.27
N MET A 221 -6.46 -12.81 -32.37
CA MET A 221 -7.38 -13.96 -32.33
C MET A 221 -8.21 -14.06 -33.60
N ALA A 222 -8.76 -12.96 -34.12
CA ALA A 222 -9.50 -12.93 -35.38
C ALA A 222 -8.63 -13.34 -36.59
N GLN A 223 -7.35 -13.01 -36.58
CA GLN A 223 -6.41 -13.41 -37.65
C GLN A 223 -5.97 -14.87 -37.52
N VAL A 224 -5.89 -15.41 -36.31
CA VAL A 224 -5.56 -16.82 -36.05
C VAL A 224 -6.78 -17.69 -36.37
N GLU A 225 -7.99 -17.30 -35.95
CA GLU A 225 -9.25 -17.99 -36.32
C GLU A 225 -9.46 -18.02 -37.84
N ALA A 226 -9.26 -16.90 -38.54
CA ALA A 226 -9.34 -16.85 -39.99
C ALA A 226 -8.28 -17.71 -40.72
N ARG A 227 -7.12 -17.97 -40.12
CA ARG A 227 -6.10 -18.87 -40.70
C ARG A 227 -6.36 -20.35 -40.36
N VAL A 228 -7.07 -20.65 -39.26
CA VAL A 228 -7.49 -22.00 -38.89
C VAL A 228 -8.67 -22.43 -39.76
N GLU A 229 -9.55 -21.51 -40.15
CA GLU A 229 -10.65 -21.81 -41.11
C GLU A 229 -10.17 -22.08 -42.53
N ASP A 230 -8.97 -21.61 -42.92
CA ASP A 230 -8.37 -21.84 -44.26
C ASP A 230 -7.45 -23.07 -44.35
N GLY A 231 -7.19 -23.79 -43.26
CA GLY A 231 -6.27 -24.94 -43.23
C GLY A 231 -6.87 -26.16 -42.50
N GLY A 232 -7.41 -27.07 -43.32
CA GLY A 232 -7.63 -28.52 -43.18
C GLY A 232 -7.68 -29.17 -41.80
N ASP A 233 -8.67 -30.02 -41.67
CA ASP A 233 -8.89 -31.06 -40.67
C ASP A 233 -7.59 -31.70 -40.15
N ASP A 234 -7.32 -31.51 -38.87
CA ASP A 234 -6.59 -32.46 -38.04
C ASP A 234 -7.28 -32.53 -36.66
N ASP A 235 -7.80 -33.73 -36.38
CA ASP A 235 -8.41 -34.16 -35.12
C ASP A 235 -7.35 -34.04 -33.99
N ASP A 236 -7.45 -33.04 -33.15
CA ASP A 236 -6.67 -32.97 -31.93
C ASP A 236 -7.53 -33.23 -30.68
N ASP A 237 -7.13 -34.27 -29.97
CA ASP A 237 -7.67 -34.72 -28.69
C ASP A 237 -7.80 -33.56 -27.68
N VAL A 238 -9.02 -33.35 -27.23
CA VAL A 238 -9.33 -32.40 -26.18
C VAL A 238 -9.04 -33.03 -24.82
N ASP A 239 -7.91 -32.71 -24.25
CA ASP A 239 -7.58 -33.10 -22.87
C ASP A 239 -8.50 -32.37 -21.87
N ALA A 240 -9.22 -33.14 -21.07
CA ALA A 240 -10.03 -32.64 -19.96
C ALA A 240 -9.17 -32.51 -18.69
N ASP A 241 -9.39 -31.46 -17.90
CA ASP A 241 -8.76 -31.28 -16.58
C ASP A 241 -9.13 -32.47 -15.66
N PRO A 242 -8.13 -33.21 -15.15
CA PRO A 242 -8.37 -34.41 -14.34
C PRO A 242 -9.04 -34.16 -12.98
N ILE A 243 -9.26 -32.90 -12.58
CA ILE A 243 -9.87 -32.53 -11.30
C ILE A 243 -11.29 -31.94 -11.51
N THR A 244 -11.54 -31.21 -12.60
CA THR A 244 -12.81 -30.50 -12.81
C THR A 244 -13.66 -31.07 -13.96
N GLY A 245 -13.11 -31.92 -14.80
CA GLY A 245 -13.82 -32.51 -15.94
C GLY A 245 -14.19 -31.52 -17.05
N GLU A 246 -13.73 -30.29 -17.01
CA GLU A 246 -13.98 -29.27 -18.02
C GLU A 246 -12.95 -29.36 -19.17
N PRO A 247 -13.36 -29.15 -20.45
CA PRO A 247 -12.44 -29.19 -21.57
C PRO A 247 -11.39 -28.05 -21.46
N VAL A 248 -10.12 -28.43 -21.39
CA VAL A 248 -9.01 -27.49 -21.45
C VAL A 248 -8.76 -27.13 -22.91
N TYR A 249 -9.28 -25.99 -23.33
CA TYR A 249 -8.93 -25.43 -24.62
C TYR A 249 -7.46 -25.09 -24.68
N CYS A 250 -6.65 -25.89 -25.35
CA CYS A 250 -5.26 -25.61 -25.69
C CYS A 250 -5.12 -24.50 -26.76
N GLY A 251 -6.00 -23.51 -26.74
CA GLY A 251 -5.98 -22.35 -27.59
C GLY A 251 -4.89 -21.38 -27.22
N GLY A 252 -3.72 -21.55 -27.80
CA GLY A 252 -2.72 -20.53 -28.03
C GLY A 252 -1.87 -20.07 -26.85
N SER A 253 -0.60 -20.47 -26.82
CA SER A 253 0.48 -19.98 -25.94
C SER A 253 0.63 -18.45 -25.88
N TRP A 254 0.00 -17.70 -26.76
CA TRP A 254 -0.01 -16.24 -26.90
C TRP A 254 -0.65 -15.51 -25.72
N HIS A 255 -1.73 -16.05 -25.14
CA HIS A 255 -2.40 -15.49 -23.98
C HIS A 255 -1.48 -15.44 -22.76
N ILE A 256 -0.73 -16.54 -22.59
CA ILE A 256 0.20 -16.71 -21.47
C ILE A 256 1.35 -15.71 -21.59
N VAL A 257 1.84 -15.47 -22.80
CA VAL A 257 2.99 -14.60 -23.04
C VAL A 257 2.62 -13.12 -22.90
N TRP A 258 1.46 -12.70 -23.37
CA TRP A 258 0.98 -11.34 -23.18
C TRP A 258 0.74 -11.01 -21.71
N ASP A 259 0.08 -11.89 -20.99
CA ASP A 259 -0.16 -11.76 -19.55
C ASP A 259 1.15 -11.85 -18.75
N LEU A 260 2.12 -12.65 -19.21
CA LEU A 260 3.46 -12.70 -18.63
C LEU A 260 4.22 -11.37 -18.80
N GLN A 261 4.13 -10.73 -19.96
CA GLN A 261 4.72 -9.39 -20.15
C GLN A 261 4.04 -8.33 -19.28
N ALA A 262 2.72 -8.46 -19.06
CA ALA A 262 1.95 -7.56 -18.19
C ALA A 262 2.11 -7.87 -16.68
N THR A 263 2.82 -8.95 -16.32
CA THR A 263 3.00 -9.42 -14.95
C THR A 263 1.75 -10.01 -14.26
N HIS A 264 0.79 -10.56 -15.03
CA HIS A 264 -0.33 -11.34 -14.50
C HIS A 264 -0.04 -12.85 -14.54
N GLY A 265 -0.36 -13.56 -13.45
CA GLY A 265 -0.03 -14.99 -13.30
C GLY A 265 -1.09 -15.90 -13.92
N THR A 266 -0.68 -16.85 -14.74
CA THR A 266 -1.47 -18.02 -15.12
C THR A 266 -0.81 -19.30 -14.61
N LYS A 267 -1.63 -20.31 -14.25
CA LYS A 267 -1.19 -21.54 -13.57
C LYS A 267 -0.44 -22.56 -14.46
N VAL A 268 -0.31 -22.34 -15.75
CA VAL A 268 -0.03 -23.37 -16.77
C VAL A 268 1.46 -23.62 -17.10
N ALA A 269 2.42 -23.01 -16.46
CA ALA A 269 3.85 -23.17 -16.84
C ALA A 269 4.58 -24.32 -16.11
N ARG A 270 3.92 -25.42 -15.74
CA ARG A 270 4.55 -26.42 -14.84
C ARG A 270 5.10 -27.70 -15.47
N GLN A 271 4.88 -28.03 -16.73
CA GLN A 271 5.11 -29.41 -17.14
C GLN A 271 6.19 -29.73 -18.19
N HIS A 272 6.74 -28.79 -18.96
CA HIS A 272 7.70 -29.17 -20.01
C HIS A 272 8.83 -28.18 -20.21
N TYR A 273 9.93 -28.25 -19.46
CA TYR A 273 11.17 -27.61 -19.95
C TYR A 273 12.45 -28.25 -19.40
N ALA A 274 13.11 -28.96 -20.28
CA ALA A 274 14.54 -29.26 -20.15
C ALA A 274 15.32 -27.93 -20.30
N VAL A 275 16.25 -27.65 -19.38
CA VAL A 275 17.10 -26.45 -19.40
C VAL A 275 18.03 -26.53 -20.61
N GLN A 276 17.82 -25.70 -21.63
CA GLN A 276 18.78 -25.53 -22.71
C GLN A 276 19.91 -24.58 -22.27
N ILE A 277 21.16 -25.08 -22.33
CA ILE A 277 22.36 -24.31 -22.04
C ILE A 277 22.50 -23.22 -23.11
N GLY A 278 22.35 -21.94 -22.76
CA GLY A 278 22.60 -20.83 -23.68
C GLY A 278 21.67 -19.61 -23.54
N TYR A 279 20.60 -19.71 -22.74
CA TYR A 279 19.67 -18.61 -22.52
C TYR A 279 19.54 -18.26 -21.03
N PRO A 280 19.28 -16.98 -20.67
CA PRO A 280 19.15 -16.57 -19.26
C PRO A 280 17.93 -17.19 -18.59
N GLY A 281 18.13 -18.04 -17.61
CA GLY A 281 17.06 -18.64 -16.83
C GLY A 281 16.16 -19.57 -17.67
N GLN A 282 14.87 -19.61 -17.38
CA GLN A 282 13.88 -20.53 -18.00
C GLN A 282 13.40 -20.11 -19.40
N LEU A 283 14.10 -19.21 -20.10
CA LEU A 283 13.75 -18.83 -21.46
C LEU A 283 14.23 -19.91 -22.45
N ASN A 284 13.34 -20.36 -23.33
CA ASN A 284 13.66 -21.21 -24.46
C ASN A 284 13.51 -20.44 -25.80
N PRO A 285 13.99 -20.95 -26.93
CA PRO A 285 13.89 -20.31 -28.24
C PRO A 285 12.45 -20.00 -28.66
N GLU A 286 11.49 -20.85 -28.35
CA GLU A 286 10.08 -20.67 -28.68
C GLU A 286 9.46 -19.53 -27.88
N MET A 287 9.73 -19.46 -26.57
CA MET A 287 9.30 -18.34 -25.73
C MET A 287 9.92 -17.02 -26.22
N ILE A 288 11.18 -17.02 -26.61
CA ILE A 288 11.84 -15.81 -27.13
C ILE A 288 11.19 -15.37 -28.47
N ALA A 289 10.88 -16.32 -29.37
CA ALA A 289 10.18 -16.03 -30.61
C ALA A 289 8.79 -15.46 -30.34
N THR A 290 8.06 -16.01 -29.39
CA THR A 290 6.74 -15.54 -28.98
C THR A 290 6.81 -14.13 -28.37
N PHE A 291 7.77 -13.86 -27.46
CA PHE A 291 7.97 -12.51 -26.92
C PHE A 291 8.36 -11.49 -28.01
N ARG A 292 9.13 -11.91 -29.02
CA ARG A 292 9.48 -11.07 -30.18
C ARG A 292 8.25 -10.69 -30.97
N GLU A 293 7.37 -11.66 -31.27
CA GLU A 293 6.15 -11.40 -32.02
C GLU A 293 5.18 -10.49 -31.26
N VAL A 294 4.97 -10.74 -29.97
CA VAL A 294 4.16 -9.84 -29.12
C VAL A 294 4.70 -8.42 -29.12
N SER A 295 6.02 -8.25 -29.01
CA SER A 295 6.63 -6.90 -29.10
C SER A 295 6.46 -6.28 -30.49
N ARG A 296 6.53 -7.08 -31.57
CA ARG A 296 6.32 -6.62 -32.96
C ARG A 296 4.89 -6.11 -33.16
N LEU A 297 3.89 -6.83 -32.68
CA LEU A 297 2.48 -6.41 -32.74
C LEU A 297 2.24 -5.13 -31.94
N TRP A 298 2.85 -5.02 -30.78
CA TRP A 298 2.79 -3.79 -29.99
C TRP A 298 3.39 -2.59 -30.73
N HIS A 299 4.53 -2.77 -31.39
CA HIS A 299 5.15 -1.72 -32.19
C HIS A 299 4.26 -1.30 -33.36
N GLN A 300 3.69 -2.25 -34.08
CA GLN A 300 2.77 -1.98 -35.20
C GLN A 300 1.53 -1.20 -34.72
N PHE A 301 0.96 -1.57 -33.58
CA PHE A 301 -0.17 -0.85 -33.00
C PHE A 301 0.18 0.61 -32.68
N LEU A 302 1.32 0.85 -32.03
CA LEU A 302 1.76 2.21 -31.70
C LEU A 302 2.13 3.04 -32.95
N GLU A 303 2.58 2.41 -34.04
CA GLU A 303 2.91 3.08 -35.30
C GLU A 303 1.65 3.38 -36.14
N HIS A 304 0.64 2.52 -36.13
CA HIS A 304 -0.59 2.70 -36.93
C HIS A 304 -1.47 3.85 -36.43
N ASP A 305 -1.55 4.07 -35.14
CA ASP A 305 -2.34 5.16 -34.56
C ASP A 305 -1.74 6.55 -34.86
N ALA A 306 -0.46 6.64 -35.17
CA ALA A 306 0.19 7.88 -35.54
C ALA A 306 -0.24 8.38 -36.95
N GLY A 307 -0.72 7.47 -37.81
CA GLY A 307 -1.23 7.80 -39.15
C GLY A 307 -2.72 8.19 -39.20
N ALA A 308 -3.51 7.71 -38.27
CA ALA A 308 -4.97 7.90 -38.28
C ALA A 308 -5.44 9.27 -37.74
N VAL A 309 -4.60 9.95 -36.95
CA VAL A 309 -4.95 11.26 -36.34
C VAL A 309 -4.86 12.40 -37.37
N ALA A 310 -4.16 12.23 -38.49
CA ALA A 310 -4.05 13.23 -39.54
C ALA A 310 -5.27 13.26 -40.49
N GLY A 311 -6.14 12.24 -40.50
CA GLY A 311 -7.23 12.05 -41.47
C GLY A 311 -8.67 12.25 -40.98
N ALA A 312 -8.91 12.38 -39.68
CA ALA A 312 -10.27 12.35 -39.11
C ALA A 312 -10.80 13.74 -38.68
N ARG A 313 -10.73 14.71 -39.58
CA ARG A 313 -11.68 15.86 -39.57
C ARG A 313 -12.76 15.61 -40.60
N LYS A 314 -13.82 14.93 -40.22
CA LYS A 314 -15.21 14.92 -40.71
C LYS A 314 -15.87 13.57 -40.54
N ARG A 315 -16.66 13.45 -39.49
CA ARG A 315 -18.00 12.82 -39.52
C ARG A 315 -18.67 12.95 -38.13
N LYS A 316 -19.51 13.99 -38.01
CA LYS A 316 -20.63 14.04 -37.06
C LYS A 316 -21.67 13.01 -37.50
N ASN A 317 -22.09 12.17 -36.59
CA ASN A 317 -23.44 11.66 -36.34
C ASN A 317 -23.37 10.20 -35.89
N LYS A 318 -23.56 10.01 -34.58
CA LYS A 318 -24.30 8.89 -33.99
C LYS A 318 -24.38 9.04 -32.45
N GLU A 319 -25.03 10.10 -32.03
CA GLU A 319 -25.57 10.20 -30.68
C GLU A 319 -27.10 10.24 -30.81
N ALA A 320 -27.75 9.09 -30.83
CA ALA A 320 -29.22 9.06 -30.81
C ALA A 320 -29.85 7.80 -30.17
N LEU A 321 -29.08 6.92 -29.51
CA LEU A 321 -29.68 5.74 -28.85
C LEU A 321 -29.55 5.69 -27.32
N GLY A 322 -28.79 6.61 -26.69
CA GLY A 322 -28.61 6.62 -25.22
C GLY A 322 -29.67 7.43 -24.44
N HIS A 323 -30.36 8.39 -25.09
CA HIS A 323 -31.18 9.36 -24.37
C HIS A 323 -32.62 8.93 -24.08
N ALA A 324 -33.15 7.90 -24.72
CA ALA A 324 -34.53 7.44 -24.50
C ALA A 324 -34.70 6.61 -23.20
N ALA A 325 -33.68 5.89 -22.79
CA ALA A 325 -33.70 5.10 -21.54
C ALA A 325 -33.58 5.99 -20.28
N VAL A 326 -32.75 7.02 -20.34
CA VAL A 326 -32.54 7.95 -19.21
C VAL A 326 -33.77 8.82 -18.92
N LYS A 327 -34.59 9.14 -19.94
CA LYS A 327 -35.78 9.95 -19.76
C LYS A 327 -36.96 9.21 -19.08
N ARG A 328 -37.03 7.87 -19.24
CA ARG A 328 -38.07 7.07 -18.56
C ARG A 328 -37.79 6.86 -17.07
N PHE A 329 -36.54 6.82 -16.65
CA PHE A 329 -36.16 6.69 -15.26
C PHE A 329 -36.34 8.01 -14.45
N ARG A 330 -36.21 9.17 -15.09
CA ARG A 330 -36.46 10.46 -14.43
C ARG A 330 -37.94 10.71 -14.12
N LEU A 331 -38.88 10.07 -14.83
CA LEU A 331 -40.31 10.29 -14.60
C LEU A 331 -40.84 9.44 -13.42
N ALA A 332 -40.21 8.31 -13.09
CA ALA A 332 -40.60 7.47 -11.95
C ALA A 332 -40.09 7.98 -10.59
N ALA A 333 -39.10 8.87 -10.60
CA ALA A 333 -38.53 9.45 -9.39
C ALA A 333 -39.24 10.75 -8.94
N MET A 334 -40.24 11.24 -9.68
CA MET A 334 -40.86 12.53 -9.41
C MET A 334 -42.24 12.47 -8.71
N THR A 335 -42.62 11.32 -8.14
CA THR A 335 -43.81 11.18 -7.30
C THR A 335 -43.47 10.79 -5.86
N VAL A 336 -42.54 11.51 -5.26
CA VAL A 336 -42.45 11.61 -3.81
C VAL A 336 -42.69 13.07 -3.46
N GLU A 337 -43.75 13.32 -2.72
CA GLU A 337 -44.11 14.65 -2.21
C GLU A 337 -42.86 15.29 -1.57
N ALA A 338 -42.45 16.42 -2.11
CA ALA A 338 -41.37 17.23 -1.56
C ALA A 338 -41.75 17.73 -0.17
N GLN A 339 -41.25 17.10 0.86
CA GLN A 339 -41.23 17.70 2.19
C GLN A 339 -40.34 18.95 2.13
N PRO A 340 -40.68 20.02 2.89
CA PRO A 340 -39.83 21.22 2.91
C PRO A 340 -38.41 20.86 3.29
N PRO A 341 -37.37 21.56 2.75
CA PRO A 341 -36.00 21.26 3.01
C PRO A 341 -35.72 21.30 4.52
N ARG A 342 -35.47 20.15 5.10
CA ARG A 342 -35.03 20.04 6.51
C ARG A 342 -33.62 20.58 6.60
N ASP A 343 -33.34 21.32 7.67
CA ASP A 343 -31.97 21.72 8.00
C ASP A 343 -31.08 20.45 8.05
N PRO A 344 -30.02 20.35 7.24
CA PRO A 344 -29.12 19.17 7.19
C PRO A 344 -28.55 18.81 8.57
N GLU A 345 -28.38 19.79 9.45
CA GLU A 345 -27.87 19.55 10.82
C GLU A 345 -28.93 18.87 11.68
N GLN A 346 -30.17 19.32 11.58
CA GLN A 346 -31.30 18.67 12.26
C GLN A 346 -31.50 17.24 11.76
N GLU A 347 -31.39 17.01 10.46
CA GLU A 347 -31.51 15.66 9.88
C GLU A 347 -30.43 14.71 10.41
N ARG A 348 -29.16 15.17 10.48
CA ARG A 348 -28.05 14.40 11.07
C ARG A 348 -28.33 14.08 12.54
N MET A 349 -28.82 15.04 13.32
CA MET A 349 -29.14 14.81 14.73
C MET A 349 -30.32 13.86 14.94
N VAL A 350 -31.37 13.95 14.11
CA VAL A 350 -32.46 12.99 14.12
C VAL A 350 -31.99 11.58 13.81
N GLY A 351 -31.15 11.43 12.78
CA GLY A 351 -30.53 10.15 12.42
C GLY A 351 -29.65 9.59 13.54
N LEU A 352 -28.85 10.43 14.19
CA LEU A 352 -27.98 10.04 15.32
C LEU A 352 -28.82 9.52 16.49
N ARG A 353 -29.90 10.21 16.84
CA ARG A 353 -30.83 9.79 17.89
C ARG A 353 -31.60 8.53 17.54
N LYS A 354 -31.90 8.32 16.27
CA LYS A 354 -32.50 7.08 15.78
C LYS A 354 -31.57 5.87 15.99
N LEU A 355 -30.26 6.05 15.79
CA LEU A 355 -29.26 5.00 15.93
C LEU A 355 -28.89 4.71 17.39
N LEU A 356 -28.72 5.76 18.21
CA LEU A 356 -28.11 5.67 19.52
C LEU A 356 -29.06 5.97 20.70
N GLY A 357 -30.31 6.30 20.38
CA GLY A 357 -31.34 6.65 21.37
C GLY A 357 -31.58 8.16 21.48
N PRO A 358 -32.71 8.57 22.14
CA PRO A 358 -33.22 9.93 22.07
C PRO A 358 -32.31 11.01 22.67
N ASN A 359 -31.44 10.64 23.59
CA ASN A 359 -30.51 11.54 24.28
C ASN A 359 -29.11 11.55 23.63
N ALA A 360 -28.94 10.94 22.45
CA ALA A 360 -27.64 10.87 21.78
C ALA A 360 -27.17 12.26 21.35
N THR A 361 -25.89 12.49 21.61
CA THR A 361 -25.11 13.67 21.16
C THR A 361 -23.83 13.22 20.51
N TRP A 362 -23.17 14.12 19.77
CA TRP A 362 -21.84 13.88 19.25
C TRP A 362 -20.85 13.65 20.38
N ARG A 363 -19.92 12.70 20.21
CA ARG A 363 -18.88 12.39 21.21
C ARG A 363 -17.79 13.46 21.28
N SER A 364 -17.54 14.15 20.17
CA SER A 364 -16.62 15.28 20.10
C SER A 364 -17.00 16.21 18.94
N PRO A 365 -16.59 17.50 18.99
CA PRO A 365 -16.76 18.41 17.86
C PRO A 365 -16.14 17.90 16.57
N LYS A 366 -15.02 17.14 16.67
CA LYS A 366 -14.34 16.55 15.51
C LYS A 366 -15.12 15.37 14.90
N GLN A 367 -15.88 14.62 15.68
CA GLN A 367 -16.79 13.60 15.14
C GLN A 367 -17.90 14.26 14.31
N GLU A 368 -18.48 15.37 14.80
CA GLU A 368 -19.49 16.15 14.11
C GLU A 368 -18.96 16.77 12.81
N GLU A 369 -17.78 17.41 12.88
CA GLU A 369 -17.08 17.98 11.72
C GLU A 369 -16.79 16.90 10.67
N SER A 370 -16.33 15.72 11.09
CA SER A 370 -16.10 14.57 10.20
C SER A 370 -17.38 14.14 9.50
N MET A 371 -18.50 14.05 10.23
CA MET A 371 -19.79 13.69 9.63
C MET A 371 -20.25 14.75 8.62
N LYS A 372 -20.18 16.02 8.99
CA LYS A 372 -20.51 17.13 8.10
C LYS A 372 -19.68 17.07 6.82
N THR A 373 -18.37 17.03 6.96
CA THR A 373 -17.43 16.91 5.82
C THR A 373 -17.77 15.73 4.91
N ASN A 374 -17.97 14.54 5.49
CA ASN A 374 -18.27 13.33 4.72
C ASN A 374 -19.59 13.38 3.95
N MET A 375 -20.59 14.11 4.49
CA MET A 375 -21.91 14.27 3.85
C MET A 375 -21.89 15.34 2.74
N GLU A 376 -20.98 16.31 2.82
CA GLU A 376 -20.86 17.42 1.88
C GLU A 376 -19.92 17.08 0.69
N LEU A 377 -19.24 15.92 0.70
CA LEU A 377 -18.40 15.50 -0.42
C LEU A 377 -19.20 15.31 -1.69
N LEU A 378 -18.68 15.86 -2.77
CA LEU A 378 -19.18 15.66 -4.14
C LEU A 378 -18.55 14.43 -4.77
N ASP A 379 -19.13 13.97 -5.87
CA ASP A 379 -18.61 12.87 -6.66
C ASP A 379 -17.15 13.13 -7.08
N GLY A 380 -16.30 12.10 -6.95
CA GLY A 380 -14.88 12.18 -7.20
C GLY A 380 -14.04 12.78 -6.06
N GLN A 381 -14.65 13.31 -5.01
CA GLN A 381 -13.94 13.82 -3.85
C GLN A 381 -13.67 12.74 -2.80
N SER A 382 -12.73 13.02 -1.91
CA SER A 382 -12.37 12.12 -0.81
C SER A 382 -12.09 12.88 0.49
N ALA A 383 -12.27 12.18 1.62
CA ALA A 383 -11.90 12.67 2.94
C ALA A 383 -11.08 11.63 3.71
N ILE A 384 -10.21 12.12 4.58
CA ILE A 384 -9.45 11.33 5.54
C ILE A 384 -9.83 11.80 6.93
N ASN A 385 -10.41 10.91 7.74
CA ASN A 385 -10.81 11.21 9.10
C ASN A 385 -9.89 10.45 10.06
N VAL A 386 -9.06 11.18 10.80
CA VAL A 386 -8.17 10.63 11.83
C VAL A 386 -8.77 10.98 13.19
N LEU A 387 -9.46 10.02 13.79
CA LEU A 387 -10.16 10.17 15.07
C LEU A 387 -9.66 9.12 16.06
N PRO A 388 -9.48 9.46 17.35
CA PRO A 388 -8.94 8.52 18.34
C PRO A 388 -9.80 7.25 18.48
N THR A 389 -9.21 6.21 19.08
CA THR A 389 -9.97 5.01 19.44
C THR A 389 -11.07 5.38 20.43
N GLY A 390 -12.30 4.89 20.21
CA GLY A 390 -13.44 5.23 21.04
C GLY A 390 -14.20 6.50 20.62
N ALA A 391 -13.72 7.29 19.63
CA ALA A 391 -14.42 8.49 19.13
C ALA A 391 -15.69 8.21 18.31
N GLY A 392 -16.08 6.95 18.16
CA GLY A 392 -17.31 6.58 17.46
C GLY A 392 -17.21 6.64 15.93
N LYS A 393 -16.06 6.29 15.34
CA LYS A 393 -15.84 6.25 13.87
C LYS A 393 -16.91 5.47 13.11
N SER A 394 -17.45 4.38 13.68
CA SER A 394 -18.46 3.55 13.01
C SER A 394 -19.76 4.32 12.71
N ILE A 395 -20.09 5.35 13.49
CA ILE A 395 -21.26 6.18 13.23
C ILE A 395 -21.11 6.94 11.90
N LEU A 396 -19.89 7.27 11.49
CA LEU A 396 -19.63 8.00 10.25
C LEU A 396 -20.09 7.28 8.98
N PHE A 397 -20.19 5.93 9.00
CA PHE A 397 -20.77 5.16 7.91
C PHE A 397 -22.14 4.55 8.22
N MET A 398 -22.52 4.39 9.49
CA MET A 398 -23.84 3.89 9.86
C MET A 398 -24.92 4.97 9.75
N LEU A 399 -24.60 6.22 10.11
CA LEU A 399 -25.56 7.32 10.06
C LEU A 399 -26.03 7.63 8.63
N PRO A 400 -25.17 7.76 7.61
CA PRO A 400 -25.60 7.92 6.22
C PRO A 400 -26.53 6.81 5.73
N ALA A 401 -26.39 5.60 6.24
CA ALA A 401 -27.23 4.46 5.87
C ALA A 401 -28.68 4.54 6.40
N VAL A 402 -28.95 5.37 7.39
CA VAL A 402 -30.31 5.57 7.95
C VAL A 402 -30.94 6.90 7.54
N LEU A 403 -30.20 7.77 6.89
CA LEU A 403 -30.72 9.04 6.35
C LEU A 403 -31.53 8.81 5.05
N ALA A 404 -32.30 9.81 4.65
CA ALA A 404 -33.28 9.67 3.57
C ALA A 404 -32.70 9.69 2.14
N ASP A 405 -31.40 9.93 1.97
CA ASP A 405 -30.78 10.15 0.66
C ASP A 405 -30.78 8.95 -0.31
N GLY A 406 -31.29 7.81 0.10
CA GLY A 406 -31.46 6.59 -0.71
C GLY A 406 -30.16 6.04 -1.31
N GLY A 407 -30.02 4.72 -1.42
CA GLY A 407 -28.87 4.05 -2.03
C GLY A 407 -27.97 3.34 -1.05
N THR A 408 -26.88 2.80 -1.54
CA THR A 408 -25.97 1.88 -0.85
C THR A 408 -24.62 2.54 -0.56
N SER A 409 -24.15 2.43 0.68
CA SER A 409 -22.77 2.70 1.05
C SER A 409 -22.00 1.40 1.20
N ILE A 410 -20.76 1.34 0.71
CA ILE A 410 -19.87 0.19 0.88
C ILE A 410 -18.83 0.52 1.96
N VAL A 411 -18.66 -0.38 2.94
CA VAL A 411 -17.63 -0.27 3.97
C VAL A 411 -16.60 -1.38 3.78
N VAL A 412 -15.37 -0.98 3.51
CA VAL A 412 -14.23 -1.89 3.36
C VAL A 412 -13.46 -1.93 4.68
N VAL A 413 -13.30 -3.12 5.23
CA VAL A 413 -12.51 -3.35 6.44
C VAL A 413 -11.27 -4.20 6.15
N PRO A 414 -10.15 -3.99 6.86
CA PRO A 414 -8.92 -4.73 6.56
C PRO A 414 -8.98 -6.22 6.90
N PHE A 415 -9.83 -6.62 7.84
CA PHE A 415 -9.87 -7.98 8.39
C PHE A 415 -11.27 -8.57 8.36
N VAL A 416 -11.38 -9.86 8.02
CA VAL A 416 -12.66 -10.60 8.01
C VAL A 416 -13.31 -10.61 9.41
N SER A 417 -12.52 -10.67 10.46
CA SER A 417 -13.02 -10.66 11.86
C SER A 417 -13.77 -9.37 12.23
N LEU A 418 -13.52 -8.26 11.53
CA LEU A 418 -14.24 -6.99 11.72
C LEU A 418 -15.62 -6.99 11.09
N VAL A 419 -15.82 -7.77 10.04
CA VAL A 419 -17.09 -7.82 9.30
C VAL A 419 -18.22 -8.27 10.21
N ASP A 420 -18.02 -9.38 10.95
CA ASP A 420 -19.05 -9.96 11.81
C ASP A 420 -19.44 -9.02 12.97
N ASP A 421 -18.46 -8.36 13.58
CA ASP A 421 -18.70 -7.40 14.66
C ASP A 421 -19.46 -6.16 14.15
N LEU A 422 -19.05 -5.60 13.01
CA LEU A 422 -19.74 -4.45 12.40
C LEU A 422 -21.16 -4.80 11.96
N LEU A 423 -21.38 -5.99 11.40
CA LEU A 423 -22.71 -6.46 11.04
C LEU A 423 -23.64 -6.57 12.26
N THR A 424 -23.12 -7.18 13.33
CA THR A 424 -23.87 -7.34 14.57
C THR A 424 -24.28 -5.99 15.15
N ARG A 425 -23.35 -5.04 15.21
CA ARG A 425 -23.60 -3.68 15.68
C ARG A 425 -24.55 -2.91 14.78
N ALA A 426 -24.36 -2.96 13.47
CA ALA A 426 -25.23 -2.26 12.52
C ALA A 426 -26.66 -2.78 12.57
N ARG A 427 -26.85 -4.09 12.67
CA ARG A 427 -28.19 -4.71 12.83
C ARG A 427 -28.85 -4.35 14.16
N ALA A 428 -28.09 -4.34 15.26
CA ALA A 428 -28.59 -3.92 16.56
C ALA A 428 -29.05 -2.45 16.57
N MET A 429 -28.47 -1.59 15.70
CA MET A 429 -28.88 -0.20 15.50
C MET A 429 -29.99 -0.04 14.45
N GLY A 430 -30.55 -1.13 13.90
CA GLY A 430 -31.61 -1.09 12.90
C GLY A 430 -31.16 -0.67 11.49
N VAL A 431 -29.87 -0.79 11.18
CA VAL A 431 -29.33 -0.49 9.84
C VAL A 431 -29.55 -1.69 8.92
N ASP A 432 -30.16 -1.49 7.74
CA ASP A 432 -30.25 -2.52 6.70
C ASP A 432 -28.86 -2.76 6.12
N CYS A 433 -28.24 -3.88 6.49
CA CYS A 433 -26.87 -4.20 6.13
C CYS A 433 -26.67 -5.67 5.78
N ILE A 434 -25.73 -5.91 4.85
CA ILE A 434 -25.29 -7.27 4.50
C ILE A 434 -23.75 -7.34 4.51
N GLN A 435 -23.24 -8.56 4.74
CA GLN A 435 -21.90 -8.93 4.33
C GLN A 435 -21.93 -9.32 2.84
N PHE A 436 -21.00 -8.78 2.06
CA PHE A 436 -20.84 -9.29 0.70
C PHE A 436 -20.33 -10.73 0.74
N LYS A 437 -21.14 -11.65 0.17
CA LYS A 437 -20.77 -13.06 -0.09
C LYS A 437 -21.28 -13.42 -1.48
N THR A 438 -20.47 -14.08 -2.26
CA THR A 438 -20.73 -14.45 -3.65
C THR A 438 -22.11 -15.05 -3.89
N SER A 439 -22.55 -15.97 -3.04
CA SER A 439 -23.82 -16.70 -3.18
C SER A 439 -25.07 -15.94 -2.69
N LEU A 440 -24.91 -14.84 -1.94
CA LEU A 440 -26.00 -14.09 -1.30
C LEU A 440 -26.25 -12.72 -1.92
N SER A 441 -25.42 -12.30 -2.86
CA SER A 441 -25.45 -10.94 -3.42
C SER A 441 -26.39 -10.81 -4.62
N CYS A 442 -26.85 -11.91 -5.20
CA CYS A 442 -27.84 -11.91 -6.28
C CYS A 442 -29.21 -12.29 -5.74
N GLY A 443 -30.20 -11.39 -5.91
CA GLY A 443 -31.61 -11.72 -5.74
C GLY A 443 -32.07 -12.76 -6.77
N ARG A 444 -33.22 -13.39 -6.56
CA ARG A 444 -33.82 -14.42 -7.45
C ARG A 444 -34.02 -14.00 -8.91
N GLU A 445 -33.90 -12.69 -9.21
CA GLU A 445 -34.11 -12.11 -10.56
C GLU A 445 -32.84 -11.53 -11.20
N GLY A 446 -31.64 -11.87 -10.70
CA GLY A 446 -30.39 -11.38 -11.29
C GLY A 446 -30.05 -9.91 -11.02
N MET A 447 -30.89 -9.15 -10.29
CA MET A 447 -30.56 -7.81 -9.85
C MET A 447 -29.80 -7.83 -8.54
N PRO A 448 -28.75 -6.99 -8.38
CA PRO A 448 -28.02 -6.90 -7.12
C PRO A 448 -28.94 -6.39 -6.01
N ARG A 449 -29.00 -7.09 -4.87
CA ARG A 449 -29.65 -6.56 -3.67
C ARG A 449 -28.90 -5.29 -3.26
N ALA A 450 -29.61 -4.18 -3.12
CA ALA A 450 -29.07 -2.86 -2.75
C ALA A 450 -29.48 -2.47 -1.31
N PRO A 451 -28.87 -3.09 -0.26
CA PRO A 451 -29.09 -2.70 1.12
C PRO A 451 -28.47 -1.32 1.35
N ARG A 452 -28.82 -0.68 2.45
CA ARG A 452 -28.24 0.63 2.80
C ARG A 452 -26.73 0.57 3.08
N LEU A 453 -26.25 -0.55 3.61
CA LEU A 453 -24.85 -0.75 3.96
C LEU A 453 -24.37 -2.14 3.51
N VAL A 454 -23.27 -2.19 2.77
CA VAL A 454 -22.56 -3.42 2.40
C VAL A 454 -21.20 -3.42 3.07
N ILE A 455 -20.93 -4.45 3.87
CA ILE A 455 -19.64 -4.61 4.56
C ILE A 455 -18.85 -5.68 3.86
N VAL A 456 -17.60 -5.37 3.50
CA VAL A 456 -16.70 -6.26 2.76
C VAL A 456 -15.28 -6.18 3.31
N SER A 457 -14.57 -7.32 3.32
CA SER A 457 -13.14 -7.29 3.67
C SER A 457 -12.28 -6.84 2.48
N ALA A 458 -11.14 -6.23 2.76
CA ALA A 458 -10.17 -5.81 1.75
C ALA A 458 -9.69 -6.97 0.86
N ASP A 459 -9.73 -8.20 1.38
CA ASP A 459 -9.35 -9.40 0.62
C ASP A 459 -10.32 -9.74 -0.53
N VAL A 460 -11.56 -9.27 -0.46
CA VAL A 460 -12.62 -9.55 -1.42
C VAL A 460 -12.92 -8.38 -2.35
N VAL A 461 -12.54 -7.17 -1.96
CA VAL A 461 -12.88 -5.92 -2.67
C VAL A 461 -12.44 -5.88 -4.13
N SER A 462 -11.34 -6.55 -4.46
CA SER A 462 -10.78 -6.64 -5.82
C SER A 462 -11.21 -7.89 -6.59
N ASN A 463 -12.07 -8.73 -6.03
CA ASN A 463 -12.58 -9.92 -6.71
C ASN A 463 -13.56 -9.52 -7.83
N ALA A 464 -13.57 -10.29 -8.90
CA ALA A 464 -14.42 -10.01 -10.08
C ALA A 464 -15.91 -9.87 -9.73
N GLU A 465 -16.39 -10.65 -8.80
CA GLU A 465 -17.79 -10.64 -8.34
C GLU A 465 -18.15 -9.38 -7.54
N MET A 466 -17.27 -8.94 -6.65
CA MET A 466 -17.46 -7.68 -5.92
C MET A 466 -17.37 -6.47 -6.87
N ILE A 467 -16.50 -6.54 -7.85
CA ILE A 467 -16.38 -5.52 -8.90
C ILE A 467 -17.68 -5.44 -9.69
N ALA A 468 -18.19 -6.59 -10.19
CA ALA A 468 -19.44 -6.64 -10.94
C ALA A 468 -20.65 -6.16 -10.13
N TYR A 469 -20.69 -6.50 -8.83
CA TYR A 469 -21.72 -6.01 -7.91
C TYR A 469 -21.67 -4.49 -7.75
N THR A 470 -20.47 -3.93 -7.53
CA THR A 470 -20.28 -2.48 -7.36
C THR A 470 -20.58 -1.71 -8.65
N ASP A 471 -20.16 -2.26 -9.81
CA ASP A 471 -20.48 -1.73 -11.13
C ASP A 471 -22.00 -1.73 -11.37
N GLY A 472 -22.71 -2.78 -10.93
CA GLY A 472 -24.17 -2.87 -10.98
C GLY A 472 -24.86 -1.80 -10.12
N LEU A 473 -24.37 -1.56 -8.90
CA LEU A 473 -24.87 -0.48 -8.04
C LEU A 473 -24.62 0.91 -8.65
N LEU A 474 -23.45 1.10 -9.26
CA LEU A 474 -23.09 2.35 -9.92
C LEU A 474 -24.00 2.59 -11.14
N ALA A 475 -24.17 1.58 -12.00
CA ALA A 475 -25.01 1.66 -13.18
C ALA A 475 -26.50 1.93 -12.83
N ALA A 476 -26.96 1.41 -11.69
CA ALA A 476 -28.30 1.67 -11.17
C ALA A 476 -28.43 3.03 -10.46
N GLY A 477 -27.37 3.81 -10.30
CA GLY A 477 -27.34 5.06 -9.56
C GLY A 477 -27.59 4.89 -8.05
N LEU A 478 -27.29 3.70 -7.52
CA LEU A 478 -27.51 3.34 -6.11
C LEU A 478 -26.24 3.44 -5.25
N LEU A 479 -25.05 3.43 -5.86
CA LEU A 479 -23.79 3.58 -5.11
C LEU A 479 -23.64 5.04 -4.65
N ARG A 480 -23.59 5.24 -3.34
CA ARG A 480 -23.48 6.59 -2.76
C ARG A 480 -22.09 6.94 -2.27
N ARG A 481 -21.48 6.08 -1.49
CA ARG A 481 -20.18 6.34 -0.84
C ARG A 481 -19.41 5.03 -0.63
N ILE A 482 -18.10 5.14 -0.58
CA ILE A 482 -17.22 4.03 -0.17
C ILE A 482 -16.44 4.49 1.04
N PHE A 483 -16.52 3.73 2.12
CA PHE A 483 -15.76 3.93 3.34
C PHE A 483 -14.64 2.90 3.42
N ILE A 484 -13.47 3.32 3.85
CA ILE A 484 -12.32 2.45 4.11
C ILE A 484 -11.97 2.60 5.57
N ASP A 485 -12.34 1.63 6.39
CA ASP A 485 -12.01 1.63 7.82
C ASP A 485 -10.61 1.10 8.08
N GLU A 486 -9.96 1.58 9.13
CA GLU A 486 -8.56 1.34 9.49
C GLU A 486 -7.61 1.51 8.27
N CYS A 487 -7.82 2.60 7.53
CA CYS A 487 -7.17 2.87 6.25
C CYS A 487 -5.64 2.94 6.33
N HIS A 488 -5.05 3.22 7.51
CA HIS A 488 -3.59 3.22 7.72
C HIS A 488 -2.96 1.87 7.37
N THR A 489 -3.70 0.75 7.48
CA THR A 489 -3.23 -0.59 7.10
C THR A 489 -2.81 -0.68 5.62
N ALA A 490 -3.32 0.24 4.78
CA ALA A 490 -2.90 0.35 3.38
C ALA A 490 -1.44 0.80 3.19
N ILE A 491 -0.76 1.25 4.25
CA ILE A 491 0.67 1.58 4.23
C ILE A 491 1.48 0.77 5.25
N THR A 492 0.89 0.39 6.39
CA THR A 492 1.60 -0.37 7.44
C THR A 492 1.65 -1.88 7.16
N ASP A 493 0.61 -2.44 6.55
CA ASP A 493 0.44 -3.90 6.41
C ASP A 493 0.58 -4.39 4.97
N VAL A 494 0.94 -3.53 4.02
CA VAL A 494 1.06 -3.87 2.59
C VAL A 494 2.08 -4.96 2.33
N SER A 495 3.17 -5.00 3.09
CA SER A 495 4.19 -6.05 3.00
C SER A 495 3.62 -7.46 3.26
N TYR A 496 2.65 -7.57 4.16
CA TYR A 496 1.98 -8.83 4.52
C TYR A 496 0.68 -9.07 3.73
N ARG A 497 -0.03 -7.98 3.34
CA ARG A 497 -1.35 -8.03 2.69
C ARG A 497 -1.41 -7.12 1.46
N ARG A 498 -0.98 -7.65 0.33
CA ARG A 498 -0.91 -6.91 -0.95
C ARG A 498 -2.24 -6.30 -1.41
N LYS A 499 -3.38 -6.92 -1.05
CA LYS A 499 -4.72 -6.44 -1.41
C LYS A 499 -5.07 -5.10 -0.76
N LEU A 500 -4.46 -4.75 0.37
CA LEU A 500 -4.62 -3.43 0.97
C LEU A 500 -4.09 -2.30 0.06
N GLY A 501 -3.02 -2.55 -0.69
CA GLY A 501 -2.51 -1.61 -1.69
C GLY A 501 -3.40 -1.44 -2.92
N GLU A 502 -4.38 -2.33 -3.12
CA GLU A 502 -5.36 -2.26 -4.22
C GLU A 502 -6.55 -1.35 -3.90
N LEU A 503 -6.75 -0.98 -2.62
CA LEU A 503 -7.87 -0.14 -2.15
C LEU A 503 -7.90 1.23 -2.84
N LYS A 504 -6.77 1.77 -3.25
CA LYS A 504 -6.69 2.99 -4.08
C LYS A 504 -7.50 2.90 -5.37
N GLY A 505 -7.73 1.68 -5.89
CA GLY A 505 -8.55 1.44 -7.08
C GLY A 505 -10.03 1.76 -6.90
N LEU A 506 -10.51 1.97 -5.67
CA LEU A 506 -11.89 2.30 -5.37
C LEU A 506 -12.29 3.71 -5.86
N HIS A 507 -11.33 4.61 -6.04
CA HIS A 507 -11.58 5.93 -6.64
C HIS A 507 -12.11 5.86 -8.09
N ARG A 508 -11.96 4.71 -8.76
CA ARG A 508 -12.49 4.51 -10.13
C ARG A 508 -14.01 4.63 -10.25
N TYR A 509 -14.73 4.43 -9.14
CA TYR A 509 -16.19 4.50 -9.13
C TYR A 509 -16.75 5.93 -9.17
N GLY A 510 -15.89 6.94 -8.98
CA GLY A 510 -16.28 8.35 -9.04
C GLY A 510 -17.17 8.83 -7.90
N CYS A 511 -17.67 7.97 -7.01
CA CYS A 511 -18.39 8.37 -5.81
C CYS A 511 -17.41 8.84 -4.71
N PRO A 512 -17.90 9.55 -3.66
CA PRO A 512 -17.08 9.94 -2.52
C PRO A 512 -16.40 8.75 -1.83
N VAL A 513 -15.07 8.87 -1.58
CA VAL A 513 -14.28 7.87 -0.86
C VAL A 513 -13.83 8.45 0.47
N ILE A 514 -14.29 7.85 1.56
CA ILE A 514 -14.02 8.29 2.94
C ILE A 514 -13.11 7.29 3.64
N MET A 515 -11.97 7.75 4.09
CA MET A 515 -10.94 6.95 4.74
C MET A 515 -10.94 7.25 6.24
N LEU A 516 -11.07 6.21 7.07
CA LEU A 516 -11.20 6.31 8.53
C LEU A 516 -10.03 5.60 9.20
N THR A 517 -9.45 6.22 10.23
CA THR A 517 -8.43 5.58 11.06
C THR A 517 -8.32 6.23 12.44
N ALA A 518 -7.72 5.50 13.40
CA ALA A 518 -7.31 6.05 14.69
C ALA A 518 -5.79 6.25 14.79
N THR A 519 -5.02 5.70 13.88
CA THR A 519 -3.58 5.52 14.02
C THR A 519 -2.83 5.91 12.74
N MET A 520 -3.00 7.16 12.32
CA MET A 520 -2.25 7.76 11.21
C MET A 520 -1.27 8.80 11.75
N PRO A 521 0.03 8.48 11.84
CA PRO A 521 1.04 9.46 12.19
C PRO A 521 1.11 10.61 11.18
N VAL A 522 1.31 11.83 11.65
CA VAL A 522 1.43 13.00 10.77
C VAL A 522 2.60 12.85 9.80
N MET A 523 3.70 12.26 10.22
CA MET A 523 4.84 11.99 9.34
C MET A 523 4.51 11.09 8.15
N LEU A 524 3.55 10.18 8.30
CA LEU A 524 3.14 9.24 7.25
C LEU A 524 1.98 9.77 6.40
N GLU A 525 1.40 10.91 6.73
CA GLU A 525 0.20 11.43 6.06
C GLU A 525 0.41 11.68 4.57
N ASN A 526 1.51 12.34 4.19
CA ASN A 526 1.81 12.60 2.78
C ASN A 526 2.07 11.30 2.00
N TRP A 527 2.75 10.36 2.64
CA TRP A 527 2.96 9.03 2.06
C TRP A 527 1.64 8.29 1.86
N PHE A 528 0.76 8.32 2.86
CA PHE A 528 -0.57 7.72 2.78
C PHE A 528 -1.42 8.36 1.67
N ARG A 529 -1.45 9.69 1.58
CA ARG A 529 -2.17 10.42 0.53
C ARG A 529 -1.72 9.98 -0.87
N GLN A 530 -0.43 9.84 -1.09
CA GLN A 530 0.12 9.37 -2.37
C GLN A 530 -0.20 7.88 -2.61
N ALA A 531 -0.04 7.03 -1.59
CA ALA A 531 -0.32 5.60 -1.70
C ALA A 531 -1.79 5.32 -2.04
N MET A 532 -2.72 6.13 -1.50
CA MET A 532 -4.15 5.99 -1.68
C MET A 532 -4.72 6.84 -2.83
N LEU A 533 -3.89 7.59 -3.57
CA LEU A 533 -4.33 8.56 -4.61
C LEU A 533 -5.32 9.61 -4.06
N ALA A 534 -5.06 10.08 -2.87
CA ALA A 534 -5.92 10.97 -2.08
C ALA A 534 -5.22 12.30 -1.75
N GLU A 535 -4.36 12.81 -2.65
CA GLU A 535 -3.59 14.03 -2.42
C GLU A 535 -4.49 15.26 -2.14
N ALA A 536 -5.64 15.32 -2.81
CA ALA A 536 -6.63 16.39 -2.65
C ALA A 536 -7.70 16.09 -1.59
N ALA A 537 -7.57 14.99 -0.81
CA ALA A 537 -8.56 14.62 0.19
C ALA A 537 -8.66 15.66 1.31
N THR A 538 -9.88 16.00 1.70
CA THR A 538 -10.12 16.83 2.88
C THR A 538 -9.72 16.07 4.14
N MET A 539 -8.93 16.69 5.02
CA MET A 539 -8.46 16.07 6.26
C MET A 539 -9.25 16.61 7.46
N VAL A 540 -9.85 15.73 8.23
CA VAL A 540 -10.34 16.02 9.57
C VAL A 540 -9.53 15.19 10.56
N ARG A 541 -8.80 15.86 11.43
CA ARG A 541 -7.91 15.23 12.42
C ARG A 541 -8.26 15.70 13.82
N ASP A 542 -8.39 14.74 14.74
CA ASP A 542 -8.44 14.95 16.18
C ASP A 542 -7.16 14.42 16.83
N ARG A 543 -6.91 14.77 18.08
CA ARG A 543 -5.80 14.21 18.87
C ARG A 543 -5.99 12.70 19.00
N THR A 544 -4.97 11.95 18.58
CA THR A 544 -5.03 10.47 18.63
C THR A 544 -4.43 9.91 19.91
N THR A 545 -3.58 10.68 20.61
CA THR A 545 -2.99 10.29 21.89
C THR A 545 -4.02 10.32 23.01
N LYS A 546 -4.18 9.18 23.72
CA LYS A 546 -5.17 9.05 24.81
C LYS A 546 -4.76 9.85 26.05
N LEU A 547 -5.68 10.66 26.57
CA LEU A 547 -5.47 11.43 27.80
C LEU A 547 -5.61 10.56 29.07
N ASN A 548 -6.50 9.58 29.03
CA ASN A 548 -6.81 8.65 30.14
C ASN A 548 -5.95 7.38 30.14
N CYS A 549 -4.74 7.45 29.56
CA CYS A 549 -3.75 6.38 29.56
C CYS A 549 -2.52 6.78 30.36
N ARG A 550 -2.11 5.95 31.31
CA ARG A 550 -0.82 6.06 32.02
C ARG A 550 0.20 5.21 31.27
N TYR A 551 1.18 5.86 30.64
CA TYR A 551 2.28 5.19 29.96
C TYR A 551 3.43 4.92 30.91
N ARG A 552 3.95 3.69 30.88
CA ARG A 552 5.06 3.22 31.72
C ARG A 552 6.00 2.31 30.94
N VAL A 553 7.30 2.45 31.18
CA VAL A 553 8.32 1.55 30.62
C VAL A 553 9.21 1.07 31.75
N GLU A 554 9.31 -0.26 31.89
CA GLU A 554 10.14 -0.92 32.87
C GLU A 554 11.26 -1.69 32.19
N GLN A 555 12.50 -1.22 32.42
CA GLN A 555 13.68 -1.93 31.98
C GLN A 555 14.16 -2.84 33.11
N ILE A 556 14.27 -4.13 32.81
CA ILE A 556 14.73 -5.14 33.75
C ILE A 556 16.11 -5.67 33.36
N LYS A 557 16.81 -6.33 34.29
CA LYS A 557 18.10 -6.94 33.99
C LYS A 557 17.94 -8.10 32.99
N PRO A 558 18.80 -8.18 31.96
CA PRO A 558 18.77 -9.29 31.03
C PRO A 558 18.96 -10.63 31.72
N GLY A 559 18.18 -11.64 31.33
CA GLY A 559 18.29 -12.99 31.85
C GLY A 559 17.33 -13.94 31.14
N ARG A 560 17.46 -15.24 31.45
CA ARG A 560 16.53 -16.23 30.90
C ARG A 560 15.18 -16.04 31.59
N ASP A 561 14.10 -15.94 30.82
CA ASP A 561 12.71 -15.79 31.27
C ASP A 561 12.41 -14.57 32.18
N THR A 562 13.35 -13.64 32.34
CA THR A 562 13.18 -12.50 33.27
C THR A 562 11.99 -11.63 32.89
N VAL A 563 11.75 -11.38 31.61
CA VAL A 563 10.56 -10.63 31.14
C VAL A 563 9.28 -11.39 31.52
N ALA A 564 9.22 -12.68 31.28
CA ALA A 564 8.03 -13.49 31.58
C ALA A 564 7.73 -13.53 33.08
N LEU A 565 8.77 -13.67 33.94
CA LEU A 565 8.64 -13.64 35.40
C LEU A 565 8.15 -12.28 35.89
N HIS A 566 8.71 -11.19 35.36
CA HIS A 566 8.34 -9.85 35.76
C HIS A 566 6.88 -9.53 35.35
N VAL A 567 6.50 -9.91 34.12
CA VAL A 567 5.12 -9.75 33.65
C VAL A 567 4.13 -10.54 34.47
N ALA A 568 4.47 -11.78 34.85
CA ALA A 568 3.63 -12.59 35.74
C ALA A 568 3.45 -11.91 37.12
N GLY A 569 4.51 -11.33 37.67
CA GLY A 569 4.45 -10.54 38.91
C GLY A 569 3.55 -9.30 38.77
N LEU A 570 3.64 -8.57 37.67
CA LEU A 570 2.75 -7.43 37.38
C LEU A 570 1.28 -7.87 37.28
N VAL A 571 1.00 -8.98 36.60
CA VAL A 571 -0.36 -9.54 36.50
C VAL A 571 -0.92 -9.84 37.89
N GLN A 572 -0.13 -10.41 38.80
CA GLN A 572 -0.55 -10.66 40.21
C GLN A 572 -0.84 -9.34 40.93
N GLN A 573 0.01 -8.32 40.79
CA GLN A 573 -0.21 -7.00 41.39
C GLN A 573 -1.50 -6.34 40.87
N TYR A 574 -1.77 -6.43 39.59
CA TYR A 574 -3.00 -5.89 38.99
C TYR A 574 -4.22 -6.68 39.48
N ASN A 575 -4.15 -8.01 39.56
CA ASN A 575 -5.26 -8.83 40.08
C ASN A 575 -5.69 -8.41 41.49
N ALA A 576 -4.74 -8.03 42.36
CA ALA A 576 -5.04 -7.55 43.71
C ALA A 576 -5.78 -6.20 43.73
N ARG A 577 -5.74 -5.42 42.63
CA ARG A 577 -6.35 -4.08 42.50
C ARG A 577 -7.62 -4.07 41.64
N MET A 578 -7.75 -5.05 40.74
CA MET A 578 -8.88 -5.15 39.81
C MET A 578 -10.18 -5.48 40.52
N ALA A 579 -11.23 -4.70 40.25
CA ALA A 579 -12.57 -4.89 40.81
C ALA A 579 -13.59 -5.29 39.72
N GLY A 580 -14.70 -5.85 40.08
CA GLY A 580 -15.82 -6.16 39.19
C GLY A 580 -15.39 -6.91 37.93
N ASN A 581 -15.75 -6.39 36.78
CA ASN A 581 -15.44 -6.96 35.46
C ASN A 581 -14.21 -6.33 34.79
N GLU A 582 -13.29 -5.77 35.57
CA GLU A 582 -12.02 -5.22 35.03
C GLU A 582 -11.14 -6.35 34.51
N LYS A 583 -10.44 -6.06 33.39
CA LYS A 583 -9.66 -7.03 32.62
C LYS A 583 -8.30 -6.48 32.26
N GLY A 584 -7.37 -7.38 31.93
CA GLY A 584 -6.07 -7.06 31.44
C GLY A 584 -5.71 -7.82 30.15
N VAL A 585 -4.83 -7.25 29.36
CA VAL A 585 -4.24 -7.88 28.17
C VAL A 585 -2.74 -7.84 28.27
N VAL A 586 -2.08 -8.96 27.93
CA VAL A 586 -0.63 -8.99 27.72
C VAL A 586 -0.35 -9.26 26.26
N TYR A 587 0.37 -8.37 25.61
CA TYR A 587 0.82 -8.53 24.21
C TYR A 587 2.22 -9.12 24.16
N CYS A 588 2.38 -10.16 23.33
CA CYS A 588 3.62 -10.87 23.06
C CYS A 588 4.03 -10.71 21.60
N ARG A 589 5.33 -10.77 21.31
CA ARG A 589 5.88 -10.69 19.97
C ARG A 589 5.77 -11.99 19.18
N SER A 590 5.79 -13.16 19.85
CA SER A 590 5.72 -14.46 19.21
C SER A 590 4.60 -15.33 19.76
N LYS A 591 4.15 -16.30 18.97
CA LYS A 591 3.14 -17.29 19.36
C LYS A 591 3.65 -18.16 20.52
N ALA A 592 4.90 -18.64 20.44
CA ALA A 592 5.52 -19.44 21.47
C ALA A 592 5.62 -18.71 22.82
N GLN A 593 6.01 -17.42 22.79
CA GLN A 593 6.01 -16.58 23.99
C GLN A 593 4.60 -16.40 24.56
N CYS A 594 3.60 -16.24 23.69
CA CYS A 594 2.20 -16.08 24.07
C CYS A 594 1.69 -17.33 24.80
N GLU A 595 1.95 -18.52 24.29
CA GLU A 595 1.56 -19.80 24.88
C GLU A 595 2.28 -20.06 26.22
N SER A 596 3.61 -19.91 26.25
CA SER A 596 4.43 -20.13 27.46
C SER A 596 4.05 -19.17 28.58
N LEU A 597 3.78 -17.88 28.26
CA LEU A 597 3.38 -16.91 29.28
C LEU A 597 1.96 -17.17 29.79
N ALA A 598 1.05 -17.60 28.90
CA ALA A 598 -0.31 -17.98 29.29
C ALA A 598 -0.33 -19.18 30.25
N GLU A 599 0.49 -20.19 29.97
CA GLU A 599 0.70 -21.34 30.86
C GLU A 599 1.24 -20.90 32.23
N ARG A 600 2.25 -20.05 32.25
CA ARG A 600 2.87 -19.52 33.48
C ARG A 600 1.89 -18.73 34.36
N ILE A 601 1.03 -17.93 33.74
CA ILE A 601 0.03 -17.10 34.44
C ILE A 601 -1.23 -17.91 34.75
N GLY A 602 -1.46 -19.03 34.08
CA GLY A 602 -2.64 -19.87 34.22
C GLY A 602 -3.89 -19.25 33.54
N CYS A 603 -3.72 -18.56 32.44
CA CYS A 603 -4.82 -17.90 31.74
C CYS A 603 -4.91 -18.33 30.25
N THR A 604 -5.87 -17.79 29.51
CA THR A 604 -6.08 -18.10 28.08
C THR A 604 -5.17 -17.28 27.17
N PHE A 605 -4.90 -17.82 26.00
CA PHE A 605 -4.14 -17.11 24.96
C PHE A 605 -4.92 -16.98 23.65
N HIS A 606 -4.48 -16.04 22.80
CA HIS A 606 -5.12 -15.71 21.53
C HIS A 606 -4.07 -15.33 20.47
N HIS A 607 -3.92 -16.12 19.41
CA HIS A 607 -3.04 -15.82 18.28
C HIS A 607 -3.50 -16.49 16.99
N SER A 608 -2.97 -16.08 15.86
CA SER A 608 -3.35 -16.53 14.49
C SER A 608 -3.06 -18.01 14.20
N GLY A 609 -2.31 -18.72 15.04
CA GLY A 609 -2.07 -20.16 14.93
C GLY A 609 -3.19 -21.04 15.47
N MET A 610 -4.17 -20.46 16.18
CA MET A 610 -5.32 -21.17 16.69
C MET A 610 -6.39 -21.36 15.61
N PRO A 611 -7.18 -22.47 15.65
CA PRO A 611 -8.38 -22.60 14.81
C PRO A 611 -9.34 -21.42 15.02
N ASP A 612 -9.98 -20.96 13.96
CA ASP A 612 -10.81 -19.74 13.97
C ASP A 612 -11.97 -19.82 14.97
N GLU A 613 -12.59 -20.98 15.13
CA GLU A 613 -13.68 -21.22 16.09
C GLU A 613 -13.17 -21.06 17.53
N ARG A 614 -12.11 -21.78 17.88
CA ARG A 614 -11.51 -21.71 19.23
C ARG A 614 -11.01 -20.30 19.56
N ARG A 615 -10.47 -19.61 18.56
CA ARG A 615 -9.99 -18.23 18.69
C ARG A 615 -11.13 -17.26 19.03
N ARG A 616 -12.30 -17.45 18.39
CA ARG A 616 -13.52 -16.68 18.67
C ARG A 616 -14.04 -17.00 20.08
N ASP A 617 -14.17 -18.28 20.44
CA ASP A 617 -14.70 -18.69 21.73
C ASP A 617 -13.88 -18.16 22.91
N VAL A 618 -12.54 -18.26 22.83
CA VAL A 618 -11.63 -17.75 23.87
C VAL A 618 -11.80 -16.24 24.03
N ARG A 619 -11.84 -15.52 22.94
CA ARG A 619 -12.01 -14.06 22.93
C ARG A 619 -13.36 -13.66 23.52
N ASP A 620 -14.45 -14.30 23.09
CA ASP A 620 -15.82 -13.96 23.49
C ASP A 620 -16.09 -14.35 24.94
N ALA A 621 -15.51 -15.45 25.40
CA ALA A 621 -15.56 -15.84 26.80
C ALA A 621 -14.85 -14.80 27.69
N TRP A 622 -13.64 -14.40 27.32
CA TRP A 622 -12.89 -13.37 28.04
C TRP A 622 -13.58 -12.00 27.97
N ALA A 623 -14.08 -11.59 26.81
CA ALA A 623 -14.83 -10.34 26.65
C ALA A 623 -16.08 -10.29 27.52
N ALA A 624 -16.79 -11.40 27.66
CA ALA A 624 -17.96 -11.54 28.53
C ALA A 624 -17.62 -11.67 30.03
N GLY A 625 -16.34 -11.65 30.41
CA GLY A 625 -15.91 -11.85 31.81
C GLY A 625 -16.05 -13.28 32.30
N ARG A 626 -16.17 -14.26 31.40
CA ARG A 626 -16.21 -15.69 31.75
C ARG A 626 -14.79 -16.26 31.76
N GLY A 627 -14.34 -16.71 32.89
CA GLY A 627 -13.01 -17.26 33.06
C GLY A 627 -12.01 -16.27 33.63
N HIS A 628 -10.79 -16.26 33.09
CA HIS A 628 -9.71 -15.40 33.56
C HIS A 628 -9.89 -13.93 33.20
N ARG A 629 -9.49 -13.03 34.10
CA ARG A 629 -9.44 -11.58 33.84
C ARG A 629 -8.42 -11.18 32.80
N TRP A 630 -7.43 -12.04 32.56
CA TRP A 630 -6.33 -11.78 31.63
C TRP A 630 -6.42 -12.66 30.39
N ILE A 631 -5.98 -12.09 29.26
CA ILE A 631 -5.73 -12.80 28.03
C ILE A 631 -4.33 -12.46 27.53
N ILE A 632 -3.57 -13.46 27.12
CA ILE A 632 -2.26 -13.25 26.50
C ILE A 632 -2.44 -13.32 24.99
N ALA A 633 -1.91 -12.34 24.25
CA ALA A 633 -2.19 -12.26 22.82
C ALA A 633 -0.99 -11.79 21.99
N THR A 634 -0.98 -12.16 20.72
CA THR A 634 -0.19 -11.45 19.71
C THR A 634 -1.01 -10.27 19.17
N SER A 635 -0.41 -9.46 18.25
CA SER A 635 -1.02 -8.24 17.68
C SER A 635 -2.46 -8.39 17.15
N GLY A 636 -2.86 -9.61 16.79
CA GLY A 636 -4.18 -9.91 16.21
C GLY A 636 -5.38 -9.94 17.19
N LEU A 637 -5.20 -9.67 18.49
CA LEU A 637 -6.33 -9.66 19.41
C LEU A 637 -7.24 -8.47 19.13
N GLY A 638 -8.40 -8.78 18.57
CA GLY A 638 -9.53 -7.85 18.59
C GLY A 638 -9.33 -6.56 17.81
N THR A 639 -8.56 -6.56 16.69
CA THR A 639 -8.59 -5.42 15.77
C THR A 639 -10.05 -5.04 15.50
N GLY A 640 -10.48 -3.85 15.97
CA GLY A 640 -11.82 -3.30 15.77
C GLY A 640 -12.91 -3.70 16.77
N ILE A 641 -12.70 -4.66 17.69
CA ILE A 641 -13.72 -5.09 18.66
C ILE A 641 -13.77 -4.14 19.86
N ASP A 642 -14.96 -3.82 20.30
CA ASP A 642 -15.22 -2.97 21.47
C ASP A 642 -15.39 -3.83 22.71
N ILE A 643 -14.33 -3.92 23.54
CA ILE A 643 -14.34 -4.67 24.79
C ILE A 643 -14.21 -3.67 25.93
N ALA A 644 -15.22 -3.63 26.80
CA ALA A 644 -15.23 -2.76 27.97
C ALA A 644 -14.41 -3.36 29.14
N GLY A 645 -13.93 -2.48 30.01
CA GLY A 645 -13.30 -2.86 31.28
C GLY A 645 -11.83 -3.24 31.16
N ILE A 646 -11.13 -2.97 30.08
CA ILE A 646 -9.68 -3.17 29.97
C ILE A 646 -8.97 -2.03 30.70
N VAL A 647 -8.42 -2.30 31.88
CA VAL A 647 -7.73 -1.32 32.76
C VAL A 647 -6.21 -1.46 32.72
N ALA A 648 -5.69 -2.59 32.21
CA ALA A 648 -4.26 -2.83 32.11
C ALA A 648 -3.89 -3.44 30.76
N VAL A 649 -2.86 -2.89 30.12
CA VAL A 649 -2.24 -3.39 28.89
C VAL A 649 -0.76 -3.53 29.14
N ILE A 650 -0.24 -4.75 29.10
CA ILE A 650 1.18 -5.04 29.31
C ILE A 650 1.78 -5.52 27.99
N HIS A 651 2.93 -5.00 27.61
CA HIS A 651 3.71 -5.50 26.50
C HIS A 651 4.91 -6.27 27.03
N ALA A 652 4.92 -7.57 26.80
CA ALA A 652 6.06 -8.45 27.10
C ALA A 652 7.08 -8.30 25.96
N GLU A 653 8.05 -7.44 26.15
CA GLU A 653 9.00 -6.86 25.21
C GLU A 653 8.47 -5.62 24.47
N GLN A 654 9.41 -4.89 23.84
CA GLN A 654 9.10 -3.71 23.04
C GLN A 654 8.21 -4.08 21.83
N PRO A 655 7.08 -3.40 21.58
CA PRO A 655 6.27 -3.59 20.38
C PRO A 655 7.06 -3.40 19.09
N TYR A 656 6.56 -3.92 17.98
CA TYR A 656 7.21 -3.79 16.67
C TYR A 656 7.32 -2.33 16.20
N GLY A 657 6.32 -1.50 16.54
CA GLY A 657 6.32 -0.09 16.19
C GLY A 657 5.42 0.73 17.10
N LEU A 658 5.55 2.04 16.99
CA LEU A 658 4.78 2.99 17.82
C LEU A 658 3.30 2.99 17.44
N VAL A 659 2.97 2.75 16.16
CA VAL A 659 1.58 2.61 15.67
C VAL A 659 0.92 1.38 16.30
N ASP A 660 1.63 0.24 16.30
CA ASP A 660 1.15 -1.01 16.95
C ASP A 660 0.89 -0.78 18.44
N PHE A 661 1.83 -0.11 19.12
CA PHE A 661 1.71 0.23 20.53
C PHE A 661 0.46 1.07 20.80
N VAL A 662 0.24 2.12 20.00
CA VAL A 662 -0.95 2.98 20.13
C VAL A 662 -2.24 2.22 19.89
N GLN A 663 -2.28 1.34 18.90
CA GLN A 663 -3.43 0.48 18.63
C GLN A 663 -3.74 -0.48 19.78
N GLN A 664 -2.72 -1.17 20.28
CA GLN A 664 -2.83 -2.15 21.35
C GLN A 664 -3.24 -1.49 22.67
N THR A 665 -2.57 -0.41 23.04
CA THR A 665 -2.93 0.42 24.19
C THR A 665 -4.31 1.04 24.06
N GLY A 666 -4.69 1.40 22.82
CA GLY A 666 -6.01 1.94 22.49
C GLY A 666 -7.19 1.01 22.79
N ARG A 667 -6.95 -0.26 23.11
CA ARG A 667 -8.00 -1.22 23.53
C ARG A 667 -8.52 -0.92 24.93
N GLY A 668 -7.68 -0.38 25.81
CA GLY A 668 -8.08 0.00 27.16
C GLY A 668 -8.71 1.39 27.24
N ALA A 669 -9.40 1.66 28.33
CA ALA A 669 -10.01 2.96 28.68
C ALA A 669 -10.78 3.59 27.50
N ARG A 670 -11.79 2.91 27.02
CA ARG A 670 -12.60 3.40 25.87
C ARG A 670 -13.64 4.42 26.26
N ARG A 671 -13.97 4.53 27.53
CA ARG A 671 -14.85 5.55 28.08
C ARG A 671 -14.01 6.65 28.72
N ALA A 672 -14.55 7.85 28.79
CA ALA A 672 -13.83 9.01 29.32
C ALA A 672 -13.51 8.89 30.84
N ASP A 673 -14.33 8.12 31.56
CA ASP A 673 -14.22 7.87 33.00
C ASP A 673 -13.32 6.66 33.32
N GLU A 674 -12.94 5.87 32.34
CA GLU A 674 -12.02 4.74 32.51
C GLU A 674 -10.56 5.20 32.41
N VAL A 675 -9.69 4.55 33.16
CA VAL A 675 -8.22 4.75 33.11
C VAL A 675 -7.57 3.44 32.72
N VAL A 676 -6.59 3.49 31.82
CA VAL A 676 -5.76 2.33 31.50
C VAL A 676 -4.31 2.58 31.86
N GLU A 677 -3.66 1.59 32.46
CA GLU A 677 -2.20 1.56 32.60
C GLU A 677 -1.60 0.74 31.47
N SER A 678 -0.72 1.36 30.68
CA SER A 678 0.01 0.70 29.57
C SER A 678 1.48 0.59 29.94
N THR A 679 1.94 -0.64 30.20
CA THR A 679 3.30 -0.92 30.64
C THR A 679 4.05 -1.73 29.60
N ILE A 680 5.23 -1.27 29.19
CA ILE A 680 6.20 -2.04 28.41
C ILE A 680 7.26 -2.59 29.35
N VAL A 681 7.47 -3.90 29.31
CA VAL A 681 8.55 -4.59 30.06
C VAL A 681 9.58 -5.08 29.05
N HIS A 682 10.84 -4.65 29.18
CA HIS A 682 11.91 -5.08 28.30
C HIS A 682 13.23 -5.28 29.04
N ASP A 683 14.10 -6.13 28.54
CA ASP A 683 15.40 -6.47 29.14
C ASP A 683 16.59 -5.69 28.56
N GLY A 684 16.31 -4.63 27.81
CA GLY A 684 17.32 -3.75 27.19
C GLY A 684 17.97 -4.32 25.93
N ARG A 685 17.66 -5.55 25.54
CA ARG A 685 18.16 -6.10 24.28
C ARG A 685 17.49 -5.41 23.11
N PRO A 686 18.26 -5.02 22.05
CA PRO A 686 17.62 -4.49 20.87
C PRO A 686 16.70 -5.55 20.25
N PRO A 687 15.54 -5.16 19.71
CA PRO A 687 14.72 -6.07 18.94
C PRO A 687 15.53 -6.61 17.74
N ARG A 688 15.28 -7.87 17.36
CA ARG A 688 15.90 -8.44 16.15
C ARG A 688 15.53 -7.56 14.95
N GLU A 689 16.54 -7.10 14.22
CA GLU A 689 16.33 -6.31 13.01
C GLU A 689 15.56 -7.16 11.99
N ASN A 690 14.54 -6.55 11.43
CA ASN A 690 13.73 -7.17 10.39
C ASN A 690 14.35 -6.75 9.04
N GLU A 691 15.17 -7.60 8.44
CA GLU A 691 15.94 -7.31 7.21
C GLU A 691 15.06 -6.89 5.99
N HIS A 692 13.73 -6.95 6.12
CA HIS A 692 12.77 -6.68 5.06
C HIS A 692 11.79 -5.55 5.38
N GLN A 693 12.11 -4.67 6.33
CA GLN A 693 11.25 -3.51 6.62
C GLN A 693 11.30 -2.48 5.50
N ASP A 694 10.13 -1.99 5.10
CA ASP A 694 10.02 -0.80 4.27
C ASP A 694 10.29 0.47 5.10
N TRP A 695 10.35 1.63 4.42
CA TRP A 695 10.61 2.91 5.08
C TRP A 695 9.59 3.23 6.19
N VAL A 696 8.31 2.86 6.00
CA VAL A 696 7.24 3.07 6.99
C VAL A 696 7.50 2.25 8.24
N GLY A 697 7.88 0.98 8.08
CA GLY A 697 8.26 0.10 9.18
C GLY A 697 9.48 0.61 9.95
N MET A 698 10.51 1.07 9.23
CA MET A 698 11.73 1.62 9.84
C MET A 698 11.43 2.89 10.66
N CYS A 699 10.62 3.83 10.14
CA CYS A 699 10.21 5.01 10.88
C CYS A 699 9.41 4.66 12.14
N ASN A 700 8.44 3.74 12.01
CA ASN A 700 7.59 3.29 13.10
C ASN A 700 8.38 2.62 14.24
N GLU A 701 9.40 1.82 13.89
CA GLU A 701 10.30 1.19 14.86
C GLU A 701 11.25 2.21 15.51
N ALA A 702 11.80 3.16 14.74
CA ALA A 702 12.68 4.19 15.27
C ALA A 702 11.98 5.04 16.34
N GLU A 703 10.73 5.44 16.08
CA GLU A 703 9.91 6.19 17.03
C GLU A 703 9.51 5.35 18.26
N MET A 704 9.29 4.05 18.09
CA MET A 704 9.10 3.15 19.23
C MET A 704 10.33 3.08 20.12
N ARG A 705 11.54 3.01 19.54
CA ARG A 705 12.79 3.08 20.29
C ARG A 705 12.95 4.42 21.02
N ALA A 706 12.64 5.53 20.36
CA ALA A 706 12.64 6.84 20.98
C ALA A 706 11.68 6.93 22.18
N PHE A 707 10.47 6.39 22.03
CA PHE A 707 9.49 6.31 23.11
C PHE A 707 9.97 5.48 24.31
N VAL A 708 10.63 4.35 24.07
CA VAL A 708 11.16 3.48 25.14
C VAL A 708 12.37 4.11 25.84
N SER A 709 13.27 4.75 25.08
CA SER A 709 14.53 5.28 25.62
C SER A 709 14.45 6.70 26.17
N THR A 710 13.35 7.43 25.93
CA THR A 710 13.25 8.84 26.34
C THR A 710 13.43 9.02 27.85
N SER A 711 14.23 10.02 28.23
CA SER A 711 14.31 10.54 29.62
C SER A 711 13.21 11.56 29.92
N GLY A 712 12.62 12.16 28.87
CA GLY A 712 11.54 13.14 28.97
C GLY A 712 10.15 12.52 28.99
N CYS A 713 9.14 13.35 28.81
CA CYS A 713 7.74 12.93 28.79
C CYS A 713 7.43 11.96 27.64
N ARG A 714 6.89 10.78 27.93
CA ARG A 714 6.51 9.78 26.92
C ARG A 714 5.39 10.28 26.03
N ARG A 715 4.44 11.06 26.56
CA ARG A 715 3.35 11.63 25.80
C ARG A 715 3.83 12.67 24.79
N ALA A 716 4.93 13.40 25.09
CA ALA A 716 5.52 14.32 24.14
C ALA A 716 6.08 13.60 22.90
N VAL A 717 6.70 12.43 23.07
CA VAL A 717 7.16 11.58 21.94
C VAL A 717 5.97 11.10 21.11
N LEU A 718 4.93 10.58 21.78
CA LEU A 718 3.69 10.15 21.10
C LEU A 718 3.03 11.30 20.33
N GLY A 719 2.86 12.46 20.97
CA GLY A 719 2.23 13.64 20.37
C GLY A 719 2.99 14.16 19.16
N ALA A 720 4.32 14.17 19.23
CA ALA A 720 5.17 14.58 18.12
C ALA A 720 4.98 13.67 16.89
N PHE A 721 5.01 12.37 17.09
CA PHE A 721 4.90 11.40 15.99
C PHE A 721 3.47 11.26 15.47
N MET A 722 2.49 11.04 16.38
CA MET A 722 1.12 10.72 16.01
C MET A 722 0.31 11.94 15.60
N ASP A 723 0.48 13.07 16.32
CA ASP A 723 -0.38 14.24 16.20
C ASP A 723 0.35 15.46 15.64
N GLY A 724 1.67 15.40 15.44
CA GLY A 724 2.51 16.50 14.96
C GLY A 724 2.70 17.62 16.01
N VAL A 725 2.32 17.38 17.25
CA VAL A 725 2.42 18.36 18.34
C VAL A 725 3.61 17.99 19.21
N GLY A 726 4.76 18.60 18.91
CA GLY A 726 5.98 18.41 19.68
C GLY A 726 5.99 19.24 20.99
N GLY A 727 6.64 18.69 22.03
CA GLY A 727 6.93 19.41 23.27
C GLY A 727 5.79 19.49 24.29
N GLU A 728 4.59 19.01 24.00
CA GLU A 728 3.50 18.95 24.99
C GLU A 728 3.74 17.83 26.02
N VAL A 729 4.05 18.21 27.24
CA VAL A 729 4.19 17.26 28.36
C VAL A 729 2.85 17.03 29.07
N CYS A 730 2.74 15.94 29.82
CA CYS A 730 1.48 15.58 30.51
C CYS A 730 0.87 16.71 31.33
N GLY A 731 1.71 17.53 32.01
CA GLY A 731 1.25 18.64 32.85
C GLY A 731 0.63 19.80 32.08
N HIS A 732 0.94 19.95 30.79
CA HIS A 732 0.41 21.01 29.95
C HIS A 732 -0.89 20.63 29.24
N ILE A 733 -1.29 19.36 29.31
CA ILE A 733 -2.48 18.85 28.63
C ILE A 733 -3.60 18.66 29.66
N PRO A 734 -4.69 19.46 29.59
CA PRO A 734 -5.79 19.33 30.56
C PRO A 734 -6.38 17.92 30.56
N GLY A 735 -6.50 17.31 31.74
CA GLY A 735 -7.06 15.97 31.91
C GLY A 735 -6.15 14.79 31.55
N ALA A 736 -4.91 15.05 31.11
CA ALA A 736 -3.95 14.00 30.82
C ALA A 736 -3.40 13.37 32.10
N ILE A 737 -3.42 12.03 32.17
CA ILE A 737 -2.82 11.28 33.28
C ILE A 737 -1.28 11.31 33.11
N PRO A 738 -0.51 11.61 34.17
CA PRO A 738 0.94 11.62 34.09
C PRO A 738 1.52 10.27 33.66
N CYS A 739 2.51 10.28 32.78
CA CYS A 739 3.32 9.09 32.47
C CYS A 739 4.34 8.84 33.59
N ASP A 740 5.04 7.69 33.55
CA ASP A 740 6.07 7.33 34.52
C ASP A 740 7.11 8.44 34.75
N ARG A 741 7.55 9.10 33.68
CA ARG A 741 8.56 10.19 33.74
C ARG A 741 8.02 11.44 34.41
N CYS A 742 6.79 11.85 34.07
CA CYS A 742 6.17 13.02 34.67
C CYS A 742 5.77 12.79 36.12
N SER A 743 5.32 11.59 36.49
CA SER A 743 5.03 11.24 37.90
C SER A 743 6.27 11.30 38.78
N ALA A 744 7.38 10.71 38.30
CA ALA A 744 8.66 10.74 39.04
C ALA A 744 9.18 12.18 39.23
N ALA A 745 9.10 13.02 38.20
CA ALA A 745 9.52 14.43 38.29
C ALA A 745 8.67 15.26 39.27
N TRP A 746 7.36 14.94 39.35
CA TRP A 746 6.50 15.62 40.35
C TRP A 746 6.79 15.17 41.76
N GLU A 747 7.00 13.88 42.00
CA GLU A 747 7.39 13.35 43.31
C GLU A 747 8.74 13.89 43.76
N GLU A 748 9.69 14.13 42.84
CA GLU A 748 10.99 14.74 43.13
C GLU A 748 10.85 16.21 43.45
N ALA A 749 10.06 16.96 42.66
CA ALA A 749 9.78 18.38 42.94
C ALA A 749 9.03 18.58 44.28
N GLU A 750 8.10 17.70 44.66
CA GLU A 750 7.43 17.72 45.94
C GLU A 750 8.39 17.41 47.11
N ARG A 751 9.40 16.57 46.91
CA ARG A 751 10.44 16.31 47.95
C ARG A 751 11.39 17.49 48.14
N GLU A 752 11.66 18.23 47.09
CA GLU A 752 12.54 19.40 47.11
C GLU A 752 11.87 20.68 47.64
N GLN A 753 10.53 20.72 47.71
CA GLN A 753 9.82 21.88 48.28
C GLN A 753 9.96 21.92 49.82
N PRO A 754 10.28 23.08 50.43
CA PRO A 754 10.35 23.23 51.88
C PRO A 754 9.02 22.86 52.52
N ALA A 755 9.08 22.26 53.72
CA ALA A 755 7.92 21.75 54.47
C ALA A 755 6.80 22.79 54.73
N ALA A 756 7.11 24.10 54.60
CA ALA A 756 6.15 25.19 54.82
C ALA A 756 5.10 25.33 53.66
N ASP A 757 5.44 24.90 52.42
CA ASP A 757 4.54 25.04 51.27
C ASP A 757 3.68 23.80 50.95
N ARG A 758 3.87 22.72 51.67
CA ARG A 758 3.14 21.43 51.43
C ARG A 758 1.67 21.43 51.82
N GLY A 759 1.20 22.45 52.53
CA GLY A 759 -0.16 22.51 53.04
C GLY A 759 -1.27 22.77 51.99
N GLY A 760 -0.90 23.33 50.85
CA GLY A 760 -1.87 23.71 49.81
C GLY A 760 -2.24 22.60 48.84
N ALA A 761 -1.32 21.67 48.53
CA ALA A 761 -1.50 20.64 47.52
C ALA A 761 -2.30 19.42 48.03
N VAL A 762 -2.26 19.14 49.35
CA VAL A 762 -3.01 18.04 49.96
C VAL A 762 -4.53 18.25 49.88
N TRP A 763 -5.01 19.48 49.78
CA TRP A 763 -6.42 19.81 49.74
C TRP A 763 -7.09 19.42 48.38
N GLN A 764 -6.36 19.40 47.31
CA GLN A 764 -6.92 18.99 45.99
C GLN A 764 -6.90 17.48 45.76
N ALA A 765 -5.99 16.76 46.36
CA ALA A 765 -5.92 15.28 46.27
C ALA A 765 -6.99 14.62 47.17
N SER A 766 -7.25 15.16 48.38
CA SER A 766 -8.27 14.66 49.33
C SER A 766 -9.67 14.79 48.77
N ASN A 767 -10.01 15.87 48.06
CA ASN A 767 -11.34 16.03 47.46
C ASN A 767 -11.65 15.10 46.26
N ARG A 768 -10.60 14.48 45.68
CA ARG A 768 -10.82 13.47 44.63
C ARG A 768 -11.13 12.09 45.21
N ASP A 769 -10.64 11.78 46.38
CA ASP A 769 -10.94 10.49 47.07
C ASP A 769 -12.30 10.53 47.80
N GLU A 770 -12.74 11.66 48.32
CA GLU A 770 -14.09 11.79 48.91
C GLU A 770 -15.20 11.79 47.86
N GLY A 771 -14.95 12.30 46.63
CA GLY A 771 -15.85 12.20 45.50
C GLY A 771 -16.08 10.75 45.04
N ARG A 772 -15.10 9.88 45.28
CA ARG A 772 -15.21 8.44 45.00
C ARG A 772 -16.03 7.67 46.05
N ARG A 773 -15.95 8.05 47.32
CA ARG A 773 -16.71 7.41 48.41
C ARG A 773 -18.18 7.80 48.48
N ARG A 774 -18.60 8.95 47.91
CA ARG A 774 -20.01 9.36 47.89
C ARG A 774 -20.82 8.85 46.68
N ARG A 775 -20.21 8.09 45.78
CA ARG A 775 -20.92 7.44 44.66
C ARG A 775 -21.13 5.93 44.82
N THR A 776 -20.85 5.41 46.03
CA THR A 776 -21.05 3.99 46.42
C THR A 776 -22.06 3.83 47.56
N LEU A 777 -22.92 4.81 47.79
CA LEU A 777 -24.14 4.68 48.61
C LEU A 777 -25.36 5.01 47.76
#